data_48ba556a700701a196867959f0fa3c66
#
_entry.id   48ba556a700701a196867959f0fa3c66
#
_cell.length_a   1.000
_cell.length_b   1.000
_cell.length_c   1.000
_cell.angle_alpha   90.00
_cell.angle_beta   90.00
_cell.angle_gamma   90.00
#
_symmetry.space_group_name_H-M   'P 1'
#
loop_
_entity.id
_entity.type
_entity.pdbx_description
1 polymer ?
#
loop_
_entity_poly.entity_id
_entity_poly.type
_entity_poly.pdbx_seq_one_letter_code
_entity_poly.pdbx_strand_id
1 'polypeptide(L)'
;MILSDRDILARLEDGSLVVEPLDDVDLQVQPASVDVRLGRRFLEFERANIPCIHPNREEEVEDYVTETVVDDDEEFVLHPGDFVLGTTKERVEVPPDLVAQVEGRSSLGRLAVVVHASLPADEQLFLWTPEDGFGFHEMGDIVENERSAHAVSFDPETLRVRTFPVTDFITNPTKRIFRVTLDSGRSVLVTKDHNVFTLDEHGGVTRLASEDAEGEHVMVPGTLPEAQATESTLDLVELFRGDEDVVAYASDGIGSANWSDVPSGSRSHYESRNSAPMNALGSATLPGDTRVAFKQSDARLPRRIPVSPELGWILGFYVAEGYARRKQVVFTQNDRGRLERVADWFEQYDTSLSWNELEEGAHQLTVCSALWSKVFRTLAGSGSEKNVPERAWNWSTDVLEAFLDGLLDGDGHRREERDTLYTANEALADRATYLGSRLGYQTSTYHRTRDQYVESTDTHLTGEEWAVDFYDGAHKRGQYVPNPSALLRDLRNDAGLTMADVADEVGFSSKSSVSNIENREYDTVKRDSLRRLRDCYAANGVDTARLDQILDANVRFDRVESVEDTGRVETTYDLEVQPRGRKIENFLGGFGGIFLSNTAGFIDPGYRGQVTLELSNLGTAPVALTPGMRISQLVFTELTSRSERPYGAERGSKYQDQDGPQASRIRGDREFGGEQ
;
A
#
# COMPACT_ATOMS: atom_id res chain seq x y z
N MET A 1 -24.03 6.66 4.80
CA MET A 1 -23.79 7.93 4.02
C MET A 1 -23.30 8.99 4.99
N ILE A 2 -22.35 9.85 4.56
CA ILE A 2 -21.95 11.00 5.38
C ILE A 2 -23.14 11.96 5.47
N LEU A 3 -23.45 12.42 6.68
CA LEU A 3 -24.52 13.40 6.90
C LEU A 3 -24.11 14.77 6.35
N SER A 4 -25.02 15.41 5.62
CA SER A 4 -24.89 16.82 5.27
C SER A 4 -25.24 17.71 6.47
N ASP A 5 -24.88 18.99 6.40
CA ASP A 5 -25.30 20.02 7.38
C ASP A 5 -26.81 19.97 7.70
N ARG A 6 -27.65 19.85 6.67
CA ARG A 6 -29.11 19.72 6.81
C ARG A 6 -29.49 18.48 7.63
N ASP A 7 -28.86 17.34 7.36
CA ASP A 7 -29.19 16.07 8.02
C ASP A 7 -28.62 16.07 9.45
N ILE A 8 -27.44 16.67 9.66
CA ILE A 8 -26.86 16.93 10.99
C ILE A 8 -27.80 17.81 11.83
N LEU A 9 -28.26 18.96 11.29
CA LEU A 9 -29.16 19.85 11.98
C LEU A 9 -30.49 19.18 12.34
N ALA A 10 -31.06 18.38 11.43
CA ALA A 10 -32.26 17.61 11.69
C ALA A 10 -32.10 16.62 12.86
N ARG A 11 -30.96 15.94 12.93
CA ARG A 11 -30.62 14.97 13.99
C ARG A 11 -30.36 15.67 15.35
N LEU A 12 -29.74 16.84 15.32
CA LEU A 12 -29.55 17.68 16.52
C LEU A 12 -30.89 18.22 17.04
N GLU A 13 -31.80 18.64 16.14
CA GLU A 13 -33.11 19.17 16.50
C GLU A 13 -34.05 18.12 17.09
N ASP A 14 -34.05 16.90 16.55
CA ASP A 14 -34.87 15.81 17.05
C ASP A 14 -34.23 15.07 18.26
N GLY A 15 -32.98 15.44 18.61
CA GLY A 15 -32.24 14.87 19.74
C GLY A 15 -31.73 13.44 19.52
N SER A 16 -31.76 12.93 18.30
CA SER A 16 -31.16 11.60 17.98
C SER A 16 -29.63 11.65 17.93
N LEU A 17 -29.04 12.80 17.64
CA LEU A 17 -27.61 13.10 17.75
C LEU A 17 -27.44 14.22 18.78
N VAL A 18 -26.51 14.09 19.72
CA VAL A 18 -26.22 15.14 20.72
C VAL A 18 -24.77 15.59 20.57
N VAL A 19 -24.56 16.88 20.43
CA VAL A 19 -23.28 17.57 20.52
C VAL A 19 -23.52 18.86 21.35
N GLU A 20 -23.16 18.86 22.62
CA GLU A 20 -23.48 19.92 23.56
C GLU A 20 -22.28 20.37 24.41
N PRO A 21 -22.10 21.68 24.65
CA PRO A 21 -22.87 22.82 24.17
C PRO A 21 -22.48 23.26 22.74
N LEU A 22 -23.43 23.49 21.85
CA LEU A 22 -23.21 24.21 20.59
C LEU A 22 -23.56 25.68 20.80
N ASP A 23 -22.57 26.53 21.13
CA ASP A 23 -22.77 27.93 21.45
C ASP A 23 -23.10 28.79 20.21
N ASP A 24 -22.58 28.36 19.03
CA ASP A 24 -22.83 29.02 17.73
C ASP A 24 -22.96 27.92 16.65
N VAL A 25 -24.19 27.54 16.36
CA VAL A 25 -24.53 26.50 15.40
C VAL A 25 -24.10 26.86 13.98
N ASP A 26 -24.24 28.12 13.59
CA ASP A 26 -23.85 28.59 12.24
C ASP A 26 -22.33 28.55 12.03
N LEU A 27 -21.55 28.65 13.12
CA LEU A 27 -20.09 28.56 13.10
C LEU A 27 -19.57 27.12 13.25
N GLN A 28 -20.27 26.29 14.03
CA GLN A 28 -19.78 24.93 14.37
C GLN A 28 -20.30 23.88 13.41
N VAL A 29 -21.51 23.98 12.87
CA VAL A 29 -22.01 23.03 11.85
C VAL A 29 -21.45 23.42 10.48
N GLN A 30 -20.65 22.53 9.92
CA GLN A 30 -20.01 22.68 8.62
C GLN A 30 -20.78 21.84 7.57
N PRO A 31 -20.51 21.96 6.25
CA PRO A 31 -21.29 21.27 5.21
C PRO A 31 -21.42 19.74 5.37
N ALA A 32 -20.50 19.07 6.09
CA ALA A 32 -20.50 17.63 6.32
C ALA A 32 -19.93 17.22 7.69
N SER A 33 -19.77 18.15 8.62
CA SER A 33 -19.15 17.89 9.92
C SER A 33 -19.63 18.88 10.99
N VAL A 34 -19.27 18.63 12.25
CA VAL A 34 -19.44 19.56 13.36
C VAL A 34 -18.07 19.87 13.97
N ASP A 35 -17.67 21.15 13.96
CA ASP A 35 -16.46 21.60 14.64
C ASP A 35 -16.64 21.50 16.15
N VAL A 36 -15.74 20.81 16.83
CA VAL A 36 -15.70 20.69 18.30
C VAL A 36 -14.56 21.51 18.87
N ARG A 37 -14.77 21.99 20.09
CA ARG A 37 -13.86 22.91 20.78
C ARG A 37 -13.05 22.21 21.85
N LEU A 38 -11.88 22.75 22.12
CA LEU A 38 -10.97 22.29 23.16
C LEU A 38 -11.58 22.54 24.55
N GLY A 39 -11.55 21.52 25.38
CA GLY A 39 -11.89 21.61 26.80
C GLY A 39 -10.79 22.27 27.63
N ARG A 40 -10.94 22.22 28.94
CA ARG A 40 -10.06 22.91 29.90
C ARG A 40 -9.07 22.00 30.61
N ARG A 41 -9.25 20.69 30.49
CA ARG A 41 -8.49 19.68 31.23
C ARG A 41 -7.52 18.98 30.30
N PHE A 42 -6.27 18.86 30.75
CA PHE A 42 -5.17 18.22 30.02
C PHE A 42 -4.49 17.20 30.93
N LEU A 43 -4.11 16.05 30.40
CA LEU A 43 -3.23 15.10 31.06
C LEU A 43 -1.85 15.16 30.40
N GLU A 44 -0.87 15.55 31.17
CA GLU A 44 0.54 15.61 30.77
C GLU A 44 1.28 14.38 31.27
N PHE A 45 2.09 13.74 30.42
CA PHE A 45 2.92 12.61 30.80
C PHE A 45 4.24 13.13 31.40
N GLU A 46 4.54 12.72 32.64
CA GLU A 46 5.78 13.14 33.32
C GLU A 46 6.99 12.46 32.68
N ARG A 47 7.89 13.25 32.06
CA ARG A 47 9.13 12.77 31.43
C ARG A 47 10.20 12.24 32.38
N ALA A 48 10.04 12.41 33.71
CA ALA A 48 11.08 12.15 34.69
C ALA A 48 10.91 10.79 35.35
N ASN A 49 11.94 9.96 35.28
CA ASN A 49 12.21 8.78 36.10
C ASN A 49 11.44 7.48 35.80
N ILE A 50 10.72 7.36 34.68
CA ILE A 50 10.07 6.11 34.35
C ILE A 50 10.90 5.41 33.24
N PRO A 51 11.47 4.23 33.50
CA PRO A 51 12.24 3.51 32.49
C PRO A 51 11.36 2.94 31.38
N CYS A 52 10.08 2.65 31.66
CA CYS A 52 9.15 2.08 30.70
C CYS A 52 7.75 1.97 31.31
N ILE A 53 6.70 2.23 30.56
CA ILE A 53 5.32 1.92 30.93
C ILE A 53 5.05 0.47 30.49
N HIS A 54 4.57 -0.35 31.40
CA HIS A 54 4.21 -1.75 31.12
C HIS A 54 2.68 -1.89 31.17
N PRO A 55 1.98 -2.00 30.02
CA PRO A 55 0.51 -2.08 29.99
C PRO A 55 -0.07 -3.24 30.80
N ASN A 56 0.69 -4.31 31.00
CA ASN A 56 0.30 -5.55 31.68
C ASN A 56 0.84 -5.69 33.12
N ARG A 57 1.36 -4.63 33.75
CA ARG A 57 1.80 -4.64 35.17
C ARG A 57 0.80 -3.92 36.07
N GLU A 58 0.93 -4.13 37.40
CA GLU A 58 0.02 -3.55 38.41
C GLU A 58 0.14 -2.02 38.60
N GLU A 59 1.11 -1.35 37.96
CA GLU A 59 1.28 0.09 38.02
C GLU A 59 0.23 0.75 37.12
N GLU A 60 -0.61 1.63 37.65
CA GLU A 60 -1.65 2.31 36.88
C GLU A 60 -1.04 3.41 35.99
N VAL A 61 -1.47 3.54 34.73
CA VAL A 61 -1.01 4.62 33.84
C VAL A 61 -1.34 5.99 34.46
N GLU A 62 -2.37 6.05 35.30
CA GLU A 62 -2.79 7.23 36.06
C GLU A 62 -1.71 7.73 37.03
N ASP A 63 -0.77 6.87 37.51
CA ASP A 63 0.34 7.26 38.37
C ASP A 63 1.44 8.06 37.61
N TYR A 64 1.36 8.13 36.29
CA TYR A 64 2.38 8.74 35.44
C TYR A 64 1.89 9.98 34.68
N VAL A 65 0.68 10.42 34.96
CA VAL A 65 0.09 11.60 34.34
C VAL A 65 -0.25 12.65 35.37
N THR A 66 0.01 13.90 35.06
CA THR A 66 -0.43 15.04 35.85
C THR A 66 -1.59 15.73 35.13
N GLU A 67 -2.70 15.96 35.85
CA GLU A 67 -3.81 16.70 35.35
C GLU A 67 -3.59 18.21 35.51
N THR A 68 -3.62 18.95 34.40
CA THR A 68 -3.58 20.41 34.38
C THR A 68 -4.94 20.95 33.96
N VAL A 69 -5.52 21.83 34.78
CA VAL A 69 -6.78 22.54 34.49
C VAL A 69 -6.48 23.99 34.18
N VAL A 70 -6.89 24.46 33.01
CA VAL A 70 -6.63 25.80 32.50
C VAL A 70 -7.93 26.62 32.58
N ASP A 71 -7.89 27.84 33.08
CA ASP A 71 -9.03 28.73 33.12
C ASP A 71 -9.37 29.30 31.72
N ASP A 72 -10.63 29.78 31.51
CA ASP A 72 -11.13 30.20 30.19
C ASP A 72 -10.37 31.40 29.59
N ASP A 73 -9.65 32.17 30.41
CA ASP A 73 -8.81 33.32 30.03
C ASP A 73 -7.30 33.01 30.06
N GLU A 74 -6.94 31.78 30.33
CA GLU A 74 -5.56 31.27 30.31
C GLU A 74 -5.29 30.42 29.08
N GLU A 75 -4.00 30.18 28.77
CA GLU A 75 -3.56 29.41 27.64
C GLU A 75 -2.75 28.19 28.13
N PHE A 76 -3.01 27.02 27.55
CA PHE A 76 -2.13 25.87 27.69
C PHE A 76 -1.03 25.93 26.65
N VAL A 77 0.23 25.99 27.06
CA VAL A 77 1.35 26.09 26.12
C VAL A 77 1.91 24.68 25.84
N LEU A 78 1.65 24.20 24.64
CA LEU A 78 2.18 22.93 24.14
C LEU A 78 3.56 23.16 23.53
N HIS A 79 4.62 22.70 24.20
CA HIS A 79 6.00 22.89 23.72
C HIS A 79 6.37 21.88 22.61
N PRO A 80 7.37 22.20 21.78
CA PRO A 80 7.86 21.25 20.78
C PRO A 80 8.22 19.89 21.35
N GLY A 81 7.62 18.83 20.81
CA GLY A 81 7.79 17.44 21.22
C GLY A 81 6.99 17.04 22.47
N ASP A 82 6.09 17.88 22.98
CA ASP A 82 5.14 17.48 24.02
C ASP A 82 3.97 16.69 23.43
N PHE A 83 3.53 15.69 24.18
CA PHE A 83 2.32 14.92 23.96
C PHE A 83 1.41 15.07 25.18
N VAL A 84 0.15 15.43 24.96
CA VAL A 84 -0.84 15.60 26.02
C VAL A 84 -2.20 15.05 25.57
N LEU A 85 -2.99 14.58 26.51
CA LEU A 85 -4.39 14.24 26.26
C LEU A 85 -5.26 15.43 26.67
N GLY A 86 -5.96 15.99 25.70
CA GLY A 86 -7.01 16.97 25.94
C GLY A 86 -8.40 16.34 25.77
N THR A 87 -9.45 17.14 25.87
CA THR A 87 -10.82 16.71 25.56
C THR A 87 -11.54 17.76 24.74
N THR A 88 -12.63 17.32 24.09
CA THR A 88 -13.61 18.25 23.56
C THR A 88 -14.33 18.98 24.70
N LYS A 89 -14.69 20.26 24.47
CA LYS A 89 -15.62 20.98 25.34
C LYS A 89 -17.02 20.36 25.27
N GLU A 90 -17.39 19.92 24.09
CA GLU A 90 -18.67 19.30 23.80
C GLU A 90 -18.71 17.86 24.33
N ARG A 91 -19.83 17.49 24.90
CA ARG A 91 -20.28 16.14 25.12
C ARG A 91 -20.96 15.65 23.83
N VAL A 92 -20.60 14.47 23.37
CA VAL A 92 -21.11 13.83 22.16
C VAL A 92 -21.90 12.58 22.52
N GLU A 93 -23.11 12.42 21.95
CA GLU A 93 -23.86 11.17 22.03
C GLU A 93 -24.17 10.69 20.61
N VAL A 94 -23.51 9.60 20.20
CA VAL A 94 -23.66 9.00 18.87
C VAL A 94 -24.76 7.93 18.92
N PRO A 95 -25.84 8.07 18.13
CA PRO A 95 -26.91 7.08 18.14
C PRO A 95 -26.45 5.74 17.54
N PRO A 96 -27.16 4.62 17.84
CA PRO A 96 -26.76 3.29 17.38
C PRO A 96 -26.81 3.07 15.85
N ASP A 97 -27.34 4.00 15.09
CA ASP A 97 -27.39 4.00 13.62
C ASP A 97 -26.37 4.93 12.96
N LEU A 98 -25.55 5.63 13.75
CA LEU A 98 -24.45 6.45 13.29
C LEU A 98 -23.11 5.97 13.87
N VAL A 99 -22.06 6.28 13.16
CA VAL A 99 -20.67 6.29 13.64
C VAL A 99 -20.14 7.71 13.46
N ALA A 100 -19.28 8.17 14.36
CA ALA A 100 -18.59 9.44 14.18
C ALA A 100 -17.08 9.22 14.02
N GLN A 101 -16.45 10.15 13.32
CA GLN A 101 -15.00 10.21 13.13
C GLN A 101 -14.49 11.57 13.59
N VAL A 102 -13.38 11.55 14.32
CA VAL A 102 -12.68 12.77 14.73
C VAL A 102 -11.65 13.09 13.66
N GLU A 103 -11.77 14.26 13.05
CA GLU A 103 -10.82 14.78 12.09
C GLU A 103 -10.10 15.99 12.65
N GLY A 104 -8.78 16.09 12.41
CA GLY A 104 -8.02 17.29 12.74
C GLY A 104 -8.44 18.48 11.85
N ARG A 105 -8.44 19.68 12.41
CA ARG A 105 -8.65 20.88 11.57
C ARG A 105 -7.38 21.26 10.86
N SER A 106 -7.43 21.40 9.54
CA SER A 106 -6.28 21.77 8.69
C SER A 106 -5.58 23.07 9.12
N SER A 107 -6.32 24.02 9.74
CA SER A 107 -5.73 25.24 10.30
C SER A 107 -4.81 25.00 11.48
N LEU A 108 -5.05 23.95 12.27
CA LEU A 108 -4.21 23.54 13.41
C LEU A 108 -3.10 22.61 12.95
N GLY A 109 -3.36 21.74 11.98
CA GLY A 109 -2.31 20.96 11.32
C GLY A 109 -1.20 21.86 10.74
N ARG A 110 -1.54 23.02 10.20
CA ARG A 110 -0.55 24.04 9.73
C ARG A 110 0.24 24.70 10.87
N LEU A 111 -0.18 24.57 12.10
CA LEU A 111 0.57 24.94 13.31
C LEU A 111 1.28 23.73 13.94
N ALA A 112 1.30 22.60 13.23
CA ALA A 112 1.90 21.34 13.66
C ALA A 112 1.28 20.72 14.94
N VAL A 113 -0.02 20.95 15.16
CA VAL A 113 -0.81 20.26 16.20
C VAL A 113 -1.68 19.21 15.52
N VAL A 114 -1.44 17.93 15.77
CA VAL A 114 -2.00 16.80 15.00
C VAL A 114 -2.54 15.66 15.87
N VAL A 115 -3.46 14.88 15.28
CA VAL A 115 -4.24 13.79 15.89
C VAL A 115 -4.30 12.54 14.97
N HIS A 116 -3.21 12.10 14.27
CA HIS A 116 -3.30 10.98 13.32
C HIS A 116 -2.06 10.08 13.25
N ALA A 117 -2.27 8.79 12.89
CA ALA A 117 -1.24 7.81 12.52
C ALA A 117 -0.77 8.02 11.06
N SER A 118 0.45 7.55 10.68
CA SER A 118 1.05 7.93 9.40
C SER A 118 2.28 7.09 9.00
N LEU A 119 2.81 7.33 7.78
CA LEU A 119 3.95 6.65 7.18
C LEU A 119 5.15 7.60 7.02
N PRO A 120 6.40 7.10 6.96
CA PRO A 120 7.58 7.89 6.65
C PRO A 120 7.61 8.34 5.18
N ALA A 121 8.43 9.37 4.88
CA ALA A 121 8.51 9.96 3.55
C ALA A 121 8.97 8.99 2.45
N ASP A 122 9.90 8.10 2.78
CA ASP A 122 10.52 7.14 1.86
C ASP A 122 9.73 5.83 1.69
N GLU A 123 8.58 5.68 2.37
CA GLU A 123 7.74 4.51 2.17
C GLU A 123 7.11 4.50 0.77
N GLN A 124 7.20 3.36 0.11
CA GLN A 124 6.74 3.21 -1.27
C GLN A 124 5.26 2.87 -1.36
N LEU A 125 4.55 3.63 -2.18
CA LEU A 125 3.14 3.40 -2.51
C LEU A 125 3.00 2.92 -3.95
N PHE A 126 2.10 1.99 -4.21
CA PHE A 126 1.73 1.59 -5.56
C PHE A 126 0.44 2.30 -5.97
N LEU A 127 0.57 3.33 -6.80
CA LEU A 127 -0.49 4.25 -7.19
C LEU A 127 -0.68 4.28 -8.72
N TRP A 128 -1.79 4.85 -9.16
CA TRP A 128 -1.99 5.27 -10.54
C TRP A 128 -2.01 6.80 -10.60
N THR A 129 -1.22 7.38 -11.51
CA THR A 129 -1.22 8.83 -11.76
C THR A 129 -1.63 9.12 -13.20
N PRO A 130 -2.21 10.31 -13.50
CA PRO A 130 -2.56 10.69 -14.87
C PRO A 130 -1.34 10.79 -15.79
N GLU A 131 -0.16 11.10 -15.25
CA GLU A 131 1.08 11.30 -16.00
C GLU A 131 1.74 9.99 -16.39
N ASP A 132 1.87 9.07 -15.40
CA ASP A 132 2.73 7.89 -15.51
C ASP A 132 1.94 6.57 -15.59
N GLY A 133 0.62 6.58 -15.30
CA GLY A 133 -0.18 5.38 -15.11
C GLY A 133 0.13 4.71 -13.76
N PHE A 134 0.13 3.38 -13.71
CA PHE A 134 0.56 2.65 -12.50
C PHE A 134 2.07 2.74 -12.32
N GLY A 135 2.49 2.98 -11.08
CA GLY A 135 3.89 3.08 -10.71
C GLY A 135 4.09 3.17 -9.19
N PHE A 136 5.35 3.21 -8.80
CA PHE A 136 5.75 3.36 -7.40
C PHE A 136 6.14 4.80 -7.13
N HIS A 137 5.68 5.31 -6.01
CA HIS A 137 5.91 6.69 -5.60
C HIS A 137 6.24 6.72 -4.10
N GLU A 138 7.17 7.57 -3.71
CA GLU A 138 7.43 7.82 -2.30
C GLU A 138 6.27 8.61 -1.68
N MET A 139 5.84 8.22 -0.48
CA MET A 139 4.76 8.87 0.25
C MET A 139 4.99 10.39 0.38
N GLY A 140 6.23 10.80 0.73
CA GLY A 140 6.60 12.20 0.86
C GLY A 140 6.48 12.97 -0.47
N ASP A 141 6.91 12.39 -1.60
CA ASP A 141 6.81 13.06 -2.92
C ASP A 141 5.34 13.31 -3.33
N ILE A 142 4.48 12.34 -3.09
CA ILE A 142 3.04 12.46 -3.40
C ILE A 142 2.39 13.56 -2.55
N VAL A 143 2.67 13.57 -1.24
CA VAL A 143 2.02 14.48 -0.30
C VAL A 143 2.58 15.90 -0.41
N GLU A 144 3.91 16.06 -0.42
CA GLU A 144 4.54 17.39 -0.47
C GLU A 144 4.27 18.14 -1.77
N ASN A 145 4.10 17.41 -2.87
CA ASN A 145 3.80 18.00 -4.19
C ASN A 145 2.29 17.96 -4.55
N GLU A 146 1.42 17.48 -3.65
CA GLU A 146 -0.03 17.35 -3.86
C GLU A 146 -0.34 16.69 -5.23
N ARG A 147 0.38 15.62 -5.57
CA ARG A 147 0.27 14.98 -6.89
C ARG A 147 -1.06 14.27 -7.05
N SER A 148 -1.79 14.61 -8.12
CA SER A 148 -3.04 13.92 -8.44
C SER A 148 -2.79 12.43 -8.64
N ALA A 149 -3.45 11.59 -7.85
CA ALA A 149 -3.26 10.14 -7.86
C ALA A 149 -4.55 9.37 -7.54
N HIS A 150 -4.54 8.09 -7.89
CA HIS A 150 -5.54 7.12 -7.45
C HIS A 150 -4.82 6.03 -6.68
N ALA A 151 -5.19 5.82 -5.44
CA ALA A 151 -4.65 4.76 -4.61
C ALA A 151 -5.21 3.40 -5.05
N VAL A 152 -4.36 2.39 -5.04
CA VAL A 152 -4.81 0.99 -5.11
C VAL A 152 -5.35 0.61 -3.74
N SER A 153 -6.64 0.29 -3.68
CA SER A 153 -7.39 0.07 -2.45
C SER A 153 -8.33 -1.12 -2.63
N PHE A 154 -8.82 -1.68 -1.54
CA PHE A 154 -9.92 -2.64 -1.61
C PHE A 154 -11.24 -1.99 -1.17
N ASP A 155 -12.33 -2.37 -1.79
CA ASP A 155 -13.68 -2.01 -1.37
C ASP A 155 -14.10 -2.90 -0.19
N PRO A 156 -14.39 -2.34 1.01
CA PRO A 156 -14.69 -3.13 2.20
C PRO A 156 -15.94 -4.00 2.11
N GLU A 157 -16.91 -3.62 1.26
CA GLU A 157 -18.13 -4.39 1.07
C GLU A 157 -17.90 -5.61 0.16
N THR A 158 -17.19 -5.40 -0.96
CA THR A 158 -17.01 -6.43 -2.00
C THR A 158 -15.69 -7.17 -1.91
N LEU A 159 -14.74 -6.69 -1.11
CA LEU A 159 -13.35 -7.16 -0.99
C LEU A 159 -12.61 -7.21 -2.35
N ARG A 160 -13.00 -6.32 -3.28
CA ARG A 160 -12.39 -6.19 -4.61
C ARG A 160 -11.36 -5.07 -4.60
N VAL A 161 -10.16 -5.38 -5.06
CA VAL A 161 -9.08 -4.40 -5.24
C VAL A 161 -9.33 -3.58 -6.50
N ARG A 162 -9.31 -2.25 -6.36
CA ARG A 162 -9.54 -1.26 -7.43
C ARG A 162 -8.72 0.00 -7.15
N THR A 163 -8.83 0.98 -8.03
CA THR A 163 -8.25 2.31 -7.82
C THR A 163 -9.33 3.29 -7.40
N PHE A 164 -9.00 4.13 -6.42
CA PHE A 164 -9.86 5.20 -5.92
C PHE A 164 -9.08 6.52 -5.83
N PRO A 165 -9.71 7.67 -6.10
CA PRO A 165 -9.00 8.94 -6.09
C PRO A 165 -8.47 9.27 -4.70
N VAL A 166 -7.26 9.81 -4.66
CA VAL A 166 -6.73 10.51 -3.49
C VAL A 166 -7.38 11.88 -3.46
N THR A 167 -7.97 12.25 -2.34
CA THR A 167 -8.76 13.48 -2.19
C THR A 167 -8.12 14.52 -1.29
N ASP A 168 -7.21 14.11 -0.40
CA ASP A 168 -6.44 15.01 0.45
C ASP A 168 -5.05 14.44 0.77
N PHE A 169 -4.14 15.34 1.16
CA PHE A 169 -2.74 15.08 1.43
C PHE A 169 -2.39 15.60 2.82
N ILE A 170 -1.93 14.72 3.69
CA ILE A 170 -1.74 15.02 5.10
C ILE A 170 -0.26 14.91 5.45
N THR A 171 0.33 16.01 5.89
CA THR A 171 1.65 16.01 6.52
C THR A 171 1.49 15.97 8.01
N ASN A 172 2.03 14.92 8.60
CA ASN A 172 1.99 14.67 10.01
C ASN A 172 3.36 14.94 10.64
N PRO A 173 3.38 15.00 11.95
CA PRO A 173 4.57 15.26 12.75
C PRO A 173 5.62 14.20 12.70
N THR A 174 6.72 14.55 13.36
CA THR A 174 7.80 13.61 13.61
C THR A 174 7.34 12.55 14.60
N LYS A 175 7.22 11.31 14.12
CA LYS A 175 6.84 10.14 14.94
C LYS A 175 7.88 9.03 14.85
N ARG A 176 7.84 8.11 15.82
CA ARG A 176 8.65 6.89 15.81
C ARG A 176 8.10 5.89 14.81
N ILE A 177 9.00 5.29 14.02
CA ILE A 177 8.66 4.39 12.93
C ILE A 177 8.91 2.94 13.36
N PHE A 178 7.92 2.09 13.10
CA PHE A 178 7.96 0.65 13.33
C PHE A 178 7.94 -0.07 11.98
N ARG A 179 8.54 -1.24 11.94
CA ARG A 179 8.45 -2.16 10.80
C ARG A 179 7.49 -3.28 11.14
N VAL A 180 6.44 -3.41 10.36
CA VAL A 180 5.54 -4.57 10.38
C VAL A 180 6.02 -5.55 9.32
N THR A 181 6.34 -6.78 9.70
CA THR A 181 6.81 -7.84 8.80
C THR A 181 5.84 -9.00 8.82
N LEU A 182 5.51 -9.54 7.63
CA LEU A 182 4.59 -10.66 7.48
C LEU A 182 5.36 -11.97 7.20
N ASP A 183 4.73 -13.11 7.49
CA ASP A 183 5.27 -14.47 7.21
C ASP A 183 5.69 -14.66 5.74
N SER A 184 5.11 -13.92 4.81
CA SER A 184 5.51 -13.93 3.39
C SER A 184 6.75 -13.08 3.09
N GLY A 185 7.30 -12.38 4.05
CA GLY A 185 8.40 -11.42 3.89
C GLY A 185 7.97 -10.04 3.38
N ARG A 186 6.65 -9.79 3.22
CA ARG A 186 6.14 -8.43 3.01
C ARG A 186 6.40 -7.58 4.24
N SER A 187 6.65 -6.30 4.05
CA SER A 187 6.83 -5.41 5.19
C SER A 187 6.43 -3.97 4.86
N VAL A 188 6.16 -3.18 5.90
CA VAL A 188 5.83 -1.76 5.77
C VAL A 188 6.36 -0.98 6.96
N LEU A 189 6.73 0.26 6.71
CA LEU A 189 7.14 1.21 7.74
C LEU A 189 5.97 2.10 8.11
N VAL A 190 5.56 2.07 9.38
CA VAL A 190 4.39 2.77 9.88
C VAL A 190 4.65 3.34 11.26
N THR A 191 3.79 4.25 11.72
CA THR A 191 3.73 4.59 13.14
C THR A 191 3.05 3.48 13.94
N LYS A 192 3.32 3.40 15.23
CA LYS A 192 2.82 2.34 16.12
C LYS A 192 1.30 2.18 16.12
N ASP A 193 0.61 3.31 16.07
CA ASP A 193 -0.83 3.48 16.06
C ASP A 193 -1.49 3.32 14.68
N HIS A 194 -0.71 3.05 13.63
CA HIS A 194 -1.24 2.88 12.28
C HIS A 194 -2.05 1.58 12.16
N ASN A 195 -3.15 1.63 11.41
CA ASN A 195 -4.04 0.49 11.28
C ASN A 195 -3.80 -0.30 9.99
N VAL A 196 -3.82 -1.61 10.15
CA VAL A 196 -3.94 -2.62 9.09
C VAL A 196 -5.34 -3.25 9.13
N PHE A 197 -5.68 -4.11 8.18
CA PHE A 197 -7.03 -4.66 8.05
C PHE A 197 -7.07 -6.17 8.22
N THR A 198 -8.13 -6.65 8.88
CA THR A 198 -8.46 -8.06 9.00
C THR A 198 -9.98 -8.29 8.85
N LEU A 199 -10.48 -9.50 9.10
CA LEU A 199 -11.92 -9.78 9.21
C LEU A 199 -12.30 -10.09 10.66
N ASP A 200 -13.46 -9.57 11.05
CA ASP A 200 -14.10 -9.94 12.31
C ASP A 200 -14.80 -11.30 12.26
N GLU A 201 -15.39 -11.73 13.36
CA GLU A 201 -16.11 -13.00 13.48
C GLU A 201 -17.39 -13.11 12.63
N HIS A 202 -17.93 -11.98 12.13
CA HIS A 202 -19.06 -11.91 11.20
C HIS A 202 -18.60 -11.79 9.74
N GLY A 203 -17.27 -11.85 9.50
CA GLY A 203 -16.68 -11.66 8.18
C GLY A 203 -16.70 -10.21 7.72
N GLY A 204 -16.95 -9.23 8.59
CA GLY A 204 -16.83 -7.80 8.34
C GLY A 204 -15.37 -7.39 8.28
N VAL A 205 -15.04 -6.33 7.53
CA VAL A 205 -13.70 -5.73 7.56
C VAL A 205 -13.54 -4.94 8.86
N THR A 206 -12.48 -5.21 9.59
CA THR A 206 -12.12 -4.48 10.80
C THR A 206 -10.68 -3.97 10.74
N ARG A 207 -10.39 -2.92 11.48
CA ARG A 207 -9.05 -2.34 11.63
C ARG A 207 -8.37 -2.95 12.84
N LEU A 208 -7.06 -3.07 12.74
CA LEU A 208 -6.18 -3.57 13.78
C LEU A 208 -4.97 -2.65 13.87
N ALA A 209 -4.69 -2.10 15.04
CA ALA A 209 -3.49 -1.28 15.24
C ALA A 209 -2.23 -2.11 15.00
N SER A 210 -1.21 -1.51 14.40
CA SER A 210 0.04 -2.22 14.08
C SER A 210 0.70 -2.82 15.32
N GLU A 211 0.59 -2.16 16.48
CA GLU A 211 1.12 -2.68 17.74
C GLU A 211 0.47 -3.96 18.23
N ASP A 212 -0.81 -4.17 17.87
CA ASP A 212 -1.60 -5.35 18.28
C ASP A 212 -1.66 -6.41 17.17
N ALA A 213 -0.98 -6.17 16.04
CA ALA A 213 -1.09 -7.02 14.86
C ALA A 213 -0.21 -8.27 14.89
N GLU A 214 0.76 -8.38 15.81
CA GLU A 214 1.67 -9.53 15.85
C GLU A 214 0.90 -10.84 16.10
N GLY A 215 1.06 -11.79 15.20
CA GLY A 215 0.35 -13.08 15.22
C GLY A 215 -0.97 -13.08 14.45
N GLU A 216 -1.56 -11.93 14.18
CA GLU A 216 -2.83 -11.78 13.46
C GLU A 216 -2.65 -11.87 11.95
N HIS A 217 -3.76 -12.15 11.23
CA HIS A 217 -3.77 -12.25 9.77
C HIS A 217 -4.33 -10.97 9.15
N VAL A 218 -3.51 -10.28 8.38
CA VAL A 218 -3.84 -8.98 7.78
C VAL A 218 -4.02 -9.07 6.26
N MET A 219 -4.77 -8.12 5.70
CA MET A 219 -5.11 -8.08 4.29
C MET A 219 -3.92 -7.65 3.42
N VAL A 220 -3.66 -8.46 2.39
CA VAL A 220 -2.67 -8.19 1.34
C VAL A 220 -3.31 -8.37 -0.04
N PRO A 221 -2.74 -7.81 -1.12
CA PRO A 221 -3.30 -8.00 -2.46
C PRO A 221 -3.15 -9.46 -2.91
N GLY A 222 -4.26 -10.05 -3.35
CA GLY A 222 -4.25 -11.33 -4.05
C GLY A 222 -4.10 -11.14 -5.57
N THR A 223 -4.63 -10.01 -6.08
CA THR A 223 -4.46 -9.59 -7.48
C THR A 223 -4.52 -8.08 -7.54
N LEU A 224 -3.60 -7.47 -8.26
CA LEU A 224 -3.57 -6.03 -8.50
C LEU A 224 -4.42 -5.64 -9.73
N PRO A 225 -4.95 -4.41 -9.79
CA PRO A 225 -5.75 -3.94 -10.92
C PRO A 225 -4.92 -3.83 -12.20
N GLU A 226 -5.59 -4.01 -13.34
CA GLU A 226 -5.00 -3.82 -14.66
C GLU A 226 -5.10 -2.36 -15.10
N ALA A 227 -4.13 -1.90 -15.90
CA ALA A 227 -4.21 -0.60 -16.54
C ALA A 227 -5.41 -0.57 -17.52
N GLN A 228 -6.22 0.48 -17.43
CA GLN A 228 -7.38 0.65 -18.31
C GLN A 228 -6.98 0.82 -19.78
N ALA A 229 -5.81 1.43 -20.02
CA ALA A 229 -5.20 1.56 -21.34
C ALA A 229 -3.78 1.01 -21.25
N THR A 230 -3.52 -0.09 -21.95
CA THR A 230 -2.21 -0.72 -21.99
C THR A 230 -1.30 -0.03 -23.00
N GLU A 231 -0.05 0.16 -22.63
CA GLU A 231 0.98 0.64 -23.55
C GLU A 231 1.33 -0.47 -24.56
N SER A 232 0.92 -0.31 -25.81
CA SER A 232 1.20 -1.28 -26.89
C SER A 232 2.44 -0.96 -27.71
N THR A 233 3.05 0.21 -27.49
CA THR A 233 4.16 0.71 -28.33
C THR A 233 5.08 1.60 -27.51
N LEU A 234 6.35 1.27 -27.47
CA LEU A 234 7.41 2.11 -26.92
C LEU A 234 7.80 3.16 -27.96
N ASP A 235 7.49 4.44 -27.73
CA ASP A 235 7.90 5.56 -28.60
C ASP A 235 9.29 6.08 -28.17
N LEU A 236 10.30 5.79 -28.96
CA LEU A 236 11.68 6.18 -28.67
C LEU A 236 11.90 7.71 -28.69
N VAL A 237 11.02 8.46 -29.37
CA VAL A 237 11.08 9.94 -29.33
C VAL A 237 10.62 10.46 -27.98
N GLU A 238 9.53 9.89 -27.44
CA GLU A 238 9.08 10.26 -26.09
C GLU A 238 10.06 9.77 -25.00
N LEU A 239 10.59 8.55 -25.15
CA LEU A 239 11.55 7.98 -24.20
C LEU A 239 12.85 8.82 -24.08
N PHE A 240 13.28 9.44 -25.18
CA PHE A 240 14.55 10.21 -25.23
C PHE A 240 14.35 11.70 -25.46
N ARG A 241 13.14 12.22 -25.27
CA ARG A 241 12.89 13.67 -25.40
C ARG A 241 13.80 14.46 -24.44
N GLY A 242 14.49 15.47 -24.97
CA GLY A 242 15.48 16.25 -24.22
C GLY A 242 16.88 15.65 -24.18
N ASP A 243 17.12 14.47 -24.73
CA ASP A 243 18.43 13.82 -24.74
C ASP A 243 19.35 14.41 -25.83
N GLU A 244 20.60 14.69 -25.47
CA GLU A 244 21.58 15.27 -26.41
C GLU A 244 22.30 14.23 -27.28
N ASP A 245 22.34 12.97 -26.88
CA ASP A 245 23.05 11.89 -27.57
C ASP A 245 22.18 11.11 -28.55
N VAL A 246 20.86 11.31 -28.50
CA VAL A 246 19.91 10.64 -29.38
C VAL A 246 19.40 11.62 -30.45
N VAL A 247 19.29 11.13 -31.70
CA VAL A 247 18.97 11.94 -32.88
C VAL A 247 17.74 11.33 -33.61
N ALA A 248 16.76 12.16 -33.89
CA ALA A 248 15.64 11.83 -34.75
C ALA A 248 15.92 12.15 -36.22
N TYR A 249 15.46 11.28 -37.13
CA TYR A 249 15.53 11.42 -38.59
C TYR A 249 14.14 11.28 -39.18
N ALA A 250 13.71 12.22 -40.03
CA ALA A 250 12.42 12.17 -40.70
C ALA A 250 12.60 12.37 -42.21
N SER A 251 11.83 11.66 -43.07
CA SER A 251 11.96 11.74 -44.53
C SER A 251 11.77 13.16 -45.04
N ASP A 252 10.77 13.88 -44.52
CA ASP A 252 10.39 15.23 -44.95
C ASP A 252 11.01 16.36 -44.13
N GLY A 253 12.02 16.03 -43.31
CA GLY A 253 12.68 16.97 -42.39
C GLY A 253 11.94 17.18 -41.07
N ILE A 254 12.59 17.84 -40.15
CA ILE A 254 12.04 18.13 -38.81
C ILE A 254 11.67 19.61 -38.76
N GLY A 255 10.39 19.90 -38.96
CA GLY A 255 9.89 21.25 -39.26
C GLY A 255 9.89 22.27 -38.11
N SER A 256 10.00 21.86 -36.85
CA SER A 256 9.80 22.76 -35.70
C SER A 256 10.83 22.55 -34.58
N ALA A 257 12.09 22.26 -34.94
CA ALA A 257 13.15 22.12 -33.94
C ALA A 257 13.56 23.46 -33.32
N ASN A 258 13.70 23.49 -32.01
CA ASN A 258 14.30 24.61 -31.29
C ASN A 258 15.81 24.42 -31.25
N TRP A 259 16.54 25.23 -31.97
CA TRP A 259 18.00 25.13 -32.12
C TRP A 259 18.79 25.91 -31.06
N SER A 260 18.15 26.51 -30.08
CA SER A 260 18.84 27.36 -29.07
C SER A 260 19.91 26.58 -28.29
N ASP A 261 19.69 25.31 -28.02
CA ASP A 261 20.57 24.46 -27.22
C ASP A 261 21.54 23.64 -28.09
N VAL A 262 21.52 23.83 -29.41
CA VAL A 262 22.40 23.13 -30.35
C VAL A 262 23.50 24.08 -30.83
N PRO A 263 24.81 23.71 -30.73
CA PRO A 263 25.88 24.53 -31.23
C PRO A 263 25.68 24.95 -32.70
N SER A 264 25.84 26.25 -33.00
CA SER A 264 25.52 26.84 -34.31
C SER A 264 26.22 26.14 -35.48
N GLY A 265 27.44 25.62 -35.28
CA GLY A 265 28.19 24.86 -36.27
C GLY A 265 27.62 23.45 -36.57
N SER A 266 26.76 22.92 -35.69
CA SER A 266 26.15 21.58 -35.85
C SER A 266 24.78 21.60 -36.52
N ARG A 267 24.10 22.75 -36.53
CA ARG A 267 22.73 22.87 -37.08
C ARG A 267 22.64 22.50 -38.55
N SER A 268 23.50 23.05 -39.38
CA SER A 268 23.52 22.76 -40.84
C SER A 268 23.80 21.28 -41.14
N HIS A 269 24.59 20.62 -40.30
CA HIS A 269 24.84 19.20 -40.41
C HIS A 269 23.56 18.36 -40.15
N TYR A 270 22.77 18.71 -39.14
CA TYR A 270 21.50 18.02 -38.84
C TYR A 270 20.48 18.35 -39.93
N GLU A 271 20.28 19.60 -40.30
CA GLU A 271 19.32 20.01 -41.34
C GLU A 271 19.60 19.33 -42.68
N SER A 272 20.86 19.22 -43.10
CA SER A 272 21.22 18.53 -44.35
C SER A 272 20.93 17.03 -44.38
N ARG A 273 20.68 16.43 -43.19
CA ARG A 273 20.34 15.00 -43.03
C ARG A 273 18.88 14.76 -42.66
N ASN A 274 18.03 15.78 -42.74
CA ASN A 274 16.68 15.74 -42.25
C ASN A 274 16.54 15.19 -40.80
N SER A 275 17.41 15.73 -39.91
CA SER A 275 17.55 15.23 -38.54
C SER A 275 17.62 16.35 -37.53
N ALA A 276 17.35 16.03 -36.25
CA ALA A 276 17.62 16.89 -35.11
C ALA A 276 17.92 16.04 -33.85
N PRO A 277 18.79 16.53 -32.95
CA PRO A 277 18.95 15.86 -31.66
C PRO A 277 17.69 16.04 -30.82
N MET A 278 17.42 15.07 -29.92
CA MET A 278 16.16 15.02 -29.13
C MET A 278 15.98 16.24 -28.22
N ASN A 279 17.04 16.85 -27.73
CA ASN A 279 17.01 18.10 -26.94
C ASN A 279 16.56 19.34 -27.77
N ALA A 280 16.60 19.27 -29.11
CA ALA A 280 16.09 20.32 -29.97
C ALA A 280 14.61 20.14 -30.35
N LEU A 281 13.98 19.01 -30.05
CA LEU A 281 12.63 18.73 -30.52
C LEU A 281 11.53 19.43 -29.72
N GLY A 282 11.76 19.78 -28.46
CA GLY A 282 10.75 20.37 -27.59
C GLY A 282 9.45 19.54 -27.62
N SER A 283 8.30 20.19 -27.86
CA SER A 283 6.99 19.55 -28.03
C SER A 283 6.62 19.23 -29.51
N ALA A 284 7.61 19.24 -30.43
CA ALA A 284 7.35 19.02 -31.84
C ALA A 284 6.74 17.62 -32.12
N THR A 285 5.70 17.59 -32.92
CA THR A 285 5.11 16.35 -33.45
C THR A 285 5.94 15.88 -34.64
N LEU A 286 6.40 14.64 -34.61
CA LEU A 286 7.22 14.06 -35.67
C LEU A 286 6.41 13.11 -36.56
N PRO A 287 6.76 12.97 -37.87
CA PRO A 287 6.14 11.99 -38.77
C PRO A 287 6.23 10.56 -38.24
N GLY A 288 5.31 9.70 -38.69
CA GLY A 288 5.24 8.30 -38.28
C GLY A 288 6.43 7.46 -38.77
N ASP A 289 7.07 7.86 -39.87
CA ASP A 289 8.25 7.23 -40.47
C ASP A 289 9.58 7.66 -39.79
N THR A 290 9.51 8.48 -38.77
CA THR A 290 10.70 8.92 -38.01
C THR A 290 11.50 7.71 -37.54
N ARG A 291 12.81 7.79 -37.75
CA ARG A 291 13.79 6.85 -37.20
C ARG A 291 14.68 7.52 -36.16
N VAL A 292 15.19 6.73 -35.25
CA VAL A 292 15.99 7.18 -34.13
C VAL A 292 17.35 6.52 -34.16
N ALA A 293 18.40 7.29 -33.91
CA ALA A 293 19.76 6.77 -33.82
C ALA A 293 20.53 7.38 -32.65
N PHE A 294 21.55 6.68 -32.19
CA PHE A 294 22.54 7.27 -31.30
C PHE A 294 23.48 8.22 -32.12
N LYS A 295 23.89 9.31 -31.52
CA LYS A 295 24.81 10.30 -32.14
C LYS A 295 26.03 9.61 -32.76
N GLN A 296 26.35 9.95 -34.00
CA GLN A 296 27.44 9.35 -34.77
C GLN A 296 27.28 7.85 -35.10
N SER A 297 26.07 7.28 -35.00
CA SER A 297 25.78 5.94 -35.47
C SER A 297 24.99 6.01 -36.78
N ASP A 298 25.27 5.08 -37.68
CA ASP A 298 24.51 4.91 -38.93
C ASP A 298 23.31 3.98 -38.75
N ALA A 299 23.32 3.15 -37.68
CA ALA A 299 22.22 2.26 -37.34
C ALA A 299 21.03 3.07 -36.80
N ARG A 300 19.85 2.86 -37.43
CA ARG A 300 18.63 3.60 -37.12
C ARG A 300 17.50 2.65 -36.76
N LEU A 301 16.94 2.81 -35.58
CA LEU A 301 15.75 2.09 -35.14
C LEU A 301 14.47 2.79 -35.61
N PRO A 302 13.34 2.08 -35.82
CA PRO A 302 12.04 2.70 -35.98
C PRO A 302 11.70 3.51 -34.72
N ARG A 303 10.95 4.60 -34.89
CA ARG A 303 10.47 5.43 -33.76
C ARG A 303 9.71 4.58 -32.75
N ARG A 304 8.89 3.67 -33.23
CA ARG A 304 7.98 2.86 -32.42
C ARG A 304 8.41 1.41 -32.41
N ILE A 305 8.65 0.89 -31.23
CA ILE A 305 8.94 -0.52 -30.97
C ILE A 305 7.67 -1.13 -30.35
N PRO A 306 7.11 -2.22 -30.93
CA PRO A 306 5.97 -2.90 -30.33
C PRO A 306 6.29 -3.40 -28.91
N VAL A 307 5.42 -3.08 -27.95
CA VAL A 307 5.43 -3.72 -26.63
C VAL A 307 4.73 -5.05 -26.78
N SER A 308 5.50 -6.11 -26.82
CA SER A 308 5.06 -7.47 -27.12
C SER A 308 5.60 -8.45 -26.09
N PRO A 309 5.01 -9.66 -25.96
CA PRO A 309 5.55 -10.69 -25.07
C PRO A 309 7.03 -10.97 -25.32
N GLU A 310 7.50 -10.88 -26.58
CA GLU A 310 8.90 -11.09 -26.91
C GLU A 310 9.81 -10.00 -26.31
N LEU A 311 9.41 -8.72 -26.42
CA LEU A 311 10.12 -7.63 -25.76
C LEU A 311 10.08 -7.80 -24.24
N GLY A 312 8.93 -8.20 -23.70
CA GLY A 312 8.78 -8.49 -22.27
C GLY A 312 9.80 -9.53 -21.80
N TRP A 313 9.84 -10.68 -22.49
CA TRP A 313 10.78 -11.76 -22.15
C TRP A 313 12.24 -11.30 -22.23
N ILE A 314 12.61 -10.57 -23.29
CA ILE A 314 13.99 -10.10 -23.47
C ILE A 314 14.39 -9.09 -22.38
N LEU A 315 13.49 -8.20 -21.97
CA LEU A 315 13.77 -7.27 -20.87
C LEU A 315 13.89 -7.99 -19.52
N GLY A 316 13.03 -8.98 -19.25
CA GLY A 316 13.15 -9.82 -18.07
C GLY A 316 14.48 -10.59 -18.05
N PHE A 317 14.84 -11.21 -19.18
CA PHE A 317 16.10 -11.92 -19.34
C PHE A 317 17.32 -10.97 -19.26
N TYR A 318 17.18 -9.70 -19.71
CA TYR A 318 18.22 -8.69 -19.51
C TYR A 318 18.38 -8.33 -18.03
N VAL A 319 17.30 -8.18 -17.30
CA VAL A 319 17.38 -7.88 -15.86
C VAL A 319 18.13 -8.97 -15.12
N ALA A 320 17.90 -10.23 -15.45
CA ALA A 320 18.62 -11.38 -14.92
C ALA A 320 20.09 -11.43 -15.44
N GLU A 321 20.29 -11.73 -16.69
CA GLU A 321 21.56 -12.13 -17.30
C GLU A 321 22.25 -11.04 -18.14
N GLY A 322 21.55 -9.92 -18.38
CA GLY A 322 22.02 -8.88 -19.26
C GLY A 322 23.00 -7.90 -18.58
N TYR A 323 23.87 -7.33 -19.38
CA TYR A 323 24.75 -6.26 -18.96
C TYR A 323 24.90 -5.20 -20.07
N ALA A 324 24.53 -3.95 -19.79
CA ALA A 324 24.61 -2.88 -20.75
C ALA A 324 25.82 -1.97 -20.49
N ARG A 325 26.71 -1.89 -21.50
CA ARG A 325 27.82 -0.91 -21.57
C ARG A 325 27.39 0.23 -22.48
N ARG A 326 28.17 1.35 -22.48
CA ARG A 326 27.84 2.56 -23.28
C ARG A 326 27.46 2.28 -24.74
N LYS A 327 28.01 1.27 -25.40
CA LYS A 327 27.83 0.99 -26.82
C LYS A 327 27.28 -0.39 -27.17
N GLN A 328 26.95 -1.20 -26.17
CA GLN A 328 26.55 -2.57 -26.39
C GLN A 328 25.73 -3.14 -25.23
N VAL A 329 24.87 -4.10 -25.52
CA VAL A 329 24.24 -4.97 -24.55
C VAL A 329 24.85 -6.36 -24.66
N VAL A 330 25.19 -6.98 -23.55
CA VAL A 330 25.80 -8.30 -23.50
C VAL A 330 24.92 -9.22 -22.70
N PHE A 331 24.69 -10.41 -23.18
CA PHE A 331 24.02 -11.51 -22.49
C PHE A 331 24.99 -12.70 -22.40
N THR A 332 25.05 -13.34 -21.25
CA THR A 332 25.90 -14.49 -21.01
C THR A 332 25.08 -15.62 -20.40
N GLN A 333 25.09 -16.80 -21.01
CA GLN A 333 24.30 -17.95 -20.55
C GLN A 333 24.90 -19.26 -21.07
N ASN A 334 24.70 -20.35 -20.31
CA ASN A 334 25.10 -21.70 -20.72
C ASN A 334 24.12 -22.28 -21.77
N ASP A 335 22.84 -21.90 -21.69
CA ASP A 335 21.85 -22.32 -22.69
C ASP A 335 21.91 -21.41 -23.92
N ARG A 336 22.52 -21.92 -24.97
CA ARG A 336 22.67 -21.21 -26.24
C ARG A 336 21.32 -20.90 -26.89
N GLY A 337 20.28 -21.72 -26.71
CA GLY A 337 18.95 -21.52 -27.32
C GLY A 337 18.29 -20.27 -26.80
N ARG A 338 18.49 -19.91 -25.53
CA ARG A 338 17.99 -18.65 -24.97
C ARG A 338 18.67 -17.43 -25.62
N LEU A 339 19.98 -17.52 -25.85
CA LEU A 339 20.71 -16.44 -26.54
C LEU A 339 20.32 -16.33 -28.03
N GLU A 340 20.04 -17.46 -28.69
CA GLU A 340 19.53 -17.47 -30.07
C GLU A 340 18.17 -16.77 -30.14
N ARG A 341 17.25 -16.99 -29.19
CA ARG A 341 16.00 -16.25 -29.07
C ARG A 341 16.22 -14.73 -28.96
N VAL A 342 17.18 -14.30 -28.14
CA VAL A 342 17.57 -12.87 -28.07
C VAL A 342 18.12 -12.37 -29.40
N ALA A 343 18.99 -13.14 -30.08
CA ALA A 343 19.58 -12.76 -31.36
C ALA A 343 18.51 -12.57 -32.45
N ASP A 344 17.60 -13.54 -32.59
CA ASP A 344 16.49 -13.49 -33.57
C ASP A 344 15.64 -12.21 -33.43
N TRP A 345 15.40 -11.77 -32.20
CA TRP A 345 14.65 -10.53 -31.98
C TRP A 345 15.43 -9.28 -32.40
N PHE A 346 16.75 -9.21 -32.14
CA PHE A 346 17.56 -8.07 -32.55
C PHE A 346 17.83 -8.03 -34.06
N GLU A 347 17.84 -9.19 -34.75
CA GLU A 347 18.03 -9.27 -36.21
C GLU A 347 16.92 -8.57 -36.99
N GLN A 348 15.67 -8.54 -36.50
CA GLN A 348 14.57 -7.82 -37.13
C GLN A 348 14.79 -6.30 -37.18
N TYR A 349 15.71 -5.77 -36.39
CA TYR A 349 16.08 -4.36 -36.33
C TYR A 349 17.42 -4.05 -37.03
N ASP A 350 17.92 -4.96 -37.85
CA ASP A 350 19.19 -4.83 -38.59
C ASP A 350 20.37 -4.49 -37.65
N THR A 351 20.39 -5.12 -36.48
CA THR A 351 21.36 -4.88 -35.42
C THR A 351 22.54 -5.82 -35.54
N SER A 352 23.76 -5.30 -35.51
CA SER A 352 24.96 -6.14 -35.54
C SER A 352 25.15 -6.94 -34.25
N LEU A 353 25.33 -8.23 -34.39
CA LEU A 353 25.53 -9.20 -33.32
C LEU A 353 26.92 -9.80 -33.36
N SER A 354 27.48 -10.11 -32.19
CA SER A 354 28.75 -10.83 -32.05
C SER A 354 28.62 -11.95 -31.04
N TRP A 355 29.08 -13.13 -31.40
CA TRP A 355 29.08 -14.33 -30.55
C TRP A 355 30.47 -14.66 -30.05
N ASN A 356 30.54 -15.07 -28.79
CA ASN A 356 31.78 -15.51 -28.14
C ASN A 356 31.50 -16.79 -27.33
N GLU A 357 32.45 -17.72 -27.34
CA GLU A 357 32.46 -18.86 -26.40
C GLU A 357 33.45 -18.51 -25.28
N LEU A 358 32.97 -18.61 -24.07
CA LEU A 358 33.76 -18.36 -22.86
C LEU A 358 34.37 -19.68 -22.34
N GLU A 359 35.34 -19.57 -21.47
CA GLU A 359 35.85 -20.73 -20.71
C GLU A 359 34.67 -21.37 -19.94
N GLU A 360 34.71 -22.69 -19.76
CA GLU A 360 33.65 -23.48 -19.10
C GLU A 360 32.37 -23.72 -19.91
N GLY A 361 32.33 -23.35 -21.21
CA GLY A 361 31.21 -23.68 -22.11
C GLY A 361 30.07 -22.67 -22.07
N ALA A 362 30.20 -21.55 -21.39
CA ALA A 362 29.22 -20.47 -21.45
C ALA A 362 29.29 -19.72 -22.79
N HIS A 363 28.16 -19.33 -23.30
CA HIS A 363 28.01 -18.54 -24.52
C HIS A 363 27.78 -17.10 -24.18
N GLN A 364 28.29 -16.18 -25.00
CA GLN A 364 28.08 -14.74 -24.87
C GLN A 364 27.59 -14.19 -26.19
N LEU A 365 26.48 -13.48 -26.14
CA LEU A 365 25.91 -12.70 -27.22
C LEU A 365 26.11 -11.21 -26.92
N THR A 366 26.72 -10.51 -27.86
CA THR A 366 26.89 -9.04 -27.78
C THR A 366 26.08 -8.37 -28.87
N VAL A 367 25.15 -7.51 -28.45
CA VAL A 367 24.34 -6.63 -29.30
C VAL A 367 25.11 -5.32 -29.47
N CYS A 368 25.71 -5.10 -30.64
CA CYS A 368 26.59 -3.99 -30.95
C CYS A 368 25.80 -2.71 -31.32
N SER A 369 25.12 -2.11 -30.36
CA SER A 369 24.31 -0.92 -30.58
C SER A 369 24.30 -0.01 -29.36
N ALA A 370 24.76 1.25 -29.53
CA ALA A 370 24.72 2.25 -28.48
C ALA A 370 23.27 2.68 -28.17
N LEU A 371 22.39 2.69 -29.17
CA LEU A 371 20.98 3.06 -28.96
C LEU A 371 20.24 1.97 -28.16
N TRP A 372 20.39 0.68 -28.52
CA TRP A 372 19.82 -0.39 -27.74
C TRP A 372 20.36 -0.42 -26.32
N SER A 373 21.67 -0.21 -26.15
CA SER A 373 22.24 -0.10 -24.80
C SER A 373 21.56 1.01 -23.98
N LYS A 374 21.30 2.16 -24.61
CA LYS A 374 20.63 3.28 -23.95
C LYS A 374 19.17 2.93 -23.66
N VAL A 375 18.43 2.30 -24.59
CA VAL A 375 17.07 1.83 -24.37
C VAL A 375 16.97 0.91 -23.15
N PHE A 376 17.79 -0.13 -23.10
CA PHE A 376 17.75 -1.10 -22.00
C PHE A 376 18.10 -0.48 -20.65
N ARG A 377 19.11 0.40 -20.62
CA ARG A 377 19.49 1.11 -19.40
C ARG A 377 18.40 2.09 -18.92
N THR A 378 17.73 2.77 -19.84
CA THR A 378 16.64 3.69 -19.49
C THR A 378 15.41 2.94 -19.01
N LEU A 379 15.09 1.78 -19.59
CA LEU A 379 13.91 1.01 -19.21
C LEU A 379 14.12 0.21 -17.93
N ALA A 380 15.20 -0.52 -17.84
CA ALA A 380 15.40 -1.54 -16.82
C ALA A 380 16.67 -1.38 -15.98
N GLY A 381 17.34 -0.23 -16.09
CA GLY A 381 18.55 0.06 -15.31
C GLY A 381 19.80 -0.67 -15.78
N SER A 382 20.87 -0.59 -14.99
CA SER A 382 22.15 -1.28 -15.27
C SER A 382 22.88 -1.66 -13.97
N GLY A 383 23.64 -2.75 -13.98
CA GLY A 383 24.38 -3.23 -12.80
C GLY A 383 23.42 -3.57 -11.65
N SER A 384 23.69 -3.03 -10.47
CA SER A 384 22.87 -3.23 -9.27
C SER A 384 21.53 -2.48 -9.28
N GLU A 385 21.31 -1.58 -10.24
CA GLU A 385 20.07 -0.80 -10.38
C GLU A 385 19.07 -1.45 -11.33
N LYS A 386 19.37 -2.65 -11.86
CA LYS A 386 18.43 -3.36 -12.75
C LYS A 386 17.15 -3.71 -12.01
N ASN A 387 16.01 -3.40 -12.64
CA ASN A 387 14.71 -3.61 -12.02
C ASN A 387 13.61 -3.87 -13.06
N VAL A 388 12.41 -4.20 -12.61
CA VAL A 388 11.20 -4.18 -13.43
C VAL A 388 11.04 -2.76 -13.98
N PRO A 389 10.88 -2.57 -15.31
CA PRO A 389 10.69 -1.24 -15.87
C PRO A 389 9.46 -0.54 -15.25
N GLU A 390 9.59 0.72 -14.85
CA GLU A 390 8.45 1.47 -14.29
C GLU A 390 7.24 1.49 -15.25
N ARG A 391 7.48 1.57 -16.55
CA ARG A 391 6.43 1.52 -17.57
C ARG A 391 5.74 0.16 -17.68
N ALA A 392 6.37 -0.93 -17.22
CA ALA A 392 5.85 -2.28 -17.31
C ALA A 392 4.51 -2.44 -16.58
N TRP A 393 4.27 -1.68 -15.53
CA TRP A 393 3.00 -1.69 -14.79
C TRP A 393 1.79 -1.30 -15.65
N ASN A 394 2.03 -0.69 -16.82
CA ASN A 394 1.02 -0.30 -17.80
C ASN A 394 1.01 -1.21 -19.04
N TRP A 395 1.72 -2.34 -19.02
CA TRP A 395 1.71 -3.34 -20.10
C TRP A 395 0.57 -4.34 -19.90
N SER A 396 0.23 -5.04 -20.98
CA SER A 396 -0.74 -6.12 -20.93
C SER A 396 -0.22 -7.32 -20.12
N THR A 397 -1.15 -8.12 -19.61
CA THR A 397 -0.82 -9.27 -18.74
C THR A 397 0.11 -10.27 -19.45
N ASP A 398 -0.10 -10.55 -20.73
CA ASP A 398 0.76 -11.46 -21.51
C ASP A 398 2.21 -10.95 -21.67
N VAL A 399 2.41 -9.64 -21.74
CA VAL A 399 3.77 -9.04 -21.76
C VAL A 399 4.43 -9.14 -20.37
N LEU A 400 3.67 -8.93 -19.30
CA LEU A 400 4.17 -9.06 -17.93
C LEU A 400 4.49 -10.51 -17.57
N GLU A 401 3.66 -11.47 -18.00
CA GLU A 401 3.95 -12.91 -17.87
C GLU A 401 5.25 -13.28 -18.57
N ALA A 402 5.41 -12.82 -19.81
CA ALA A 402 6.63 -13.03 -20.56
C ALA A 402 7.87 -12.37 -19.90
N PHE A 403 7.70 -11.18 -19.32
CA PHE A 403 8.77 -10.53 -18.55
C PHE A 403 9.20 -11.38 -17.33
N LEU A 404 8.23 -11.89 -16.56
CA LEU A 404 8.52 -12.79 -15.45
C LEU A 404 9.19 -14.07 -15.93
N ASP A 405 8.73 -14.63 -17.05
CA ASP A 405 9.37 -15.80 -17.67
C ASP A 405 10.83 -15.53 -18.04
N GLY A 406 11.13 -14.36 -18.58
CA GLY A 406 12.50 -13.94 -18.89
C GLY A 406 13.40 -13.83 -17.65
N LEU A 407 12.89 -13.25 -16.56
CA LEU A 407 13.57 -13.21 -15.25
C LEU A 407 13.88 -14.62 -14.73
N LEU A 408 12.89 -15.51 -14.75
CA LEU A 408 13.02 -16.87 -14.25
C LEU A 408 13.89 -17.75 -15.14
N ASP A 409 13.94 -17.49 -16.43
CA ASP A 409 14.84 -18.18 -17.35
C ASP A 409 16.31 -17.79 -17.16
N GLY A 410 16.58 -16.59 -16.61
CA GLY A 410 17.92 -16.16 -16.20
C GLY A 410 18.27 -16.64 -14.79
N ASP A 411 17.76 -15.93 -13.79
CA ASP A 411 18.12 -16.09 -12.36
C ASP A 411 17.10 -16.93 -11.58
N GLY A 412 16.22 -17.68 -12.27
CA GLY A 412 15.16 -18.45 -11.62
C GLY A 412 15.46 -19.94 -11.47
N HIS A 413 14.69 -20.56 -10.59
CA HIS A 413 14.61 -22.00 -10.45
C HIS A 413 13.14 -22.45 -10.50
N ARG A 414 12.79 -23.22 -11.55
CA ARG A 414 11.42 -23.70 -11.79
C ARG A 414 11.21 -25.08 -11.18
N ARG A 415 10.09 -25.23 -10.47
CA ARG A 415 9.63 -26.50 -9.88
C ARG A 415 8.14 -26.70 -10.21
N GLU A 416 7.65 -27.92 -10.03
CA GLU A 416 6.27 -28.30 -10.35
C GLU A 416 5.20 -27.42 -9.63
N GLU A 417 5.45 -27.03 -8.38
CA GLU A 417 4.49 -26.26 -7.57
C GLU A 417 4.97 -24.82 -7.28
N ARG A 418 6.18 -24.43 -7.71
CA ARG A 418 6.79 -23.18 -7.31
C ARG A 418 7.94 -22.77 -8.22
N ASP A 419 7.89 -21.55 -8.69
CA ASP A 419 9.03 -20.87 -9.31
C ASP A 419 9.72 -19.96 -8.28
N THR A 420 11.03 -19.85 -8.32
CA THR A 420 11.80 -19.01 -7.39
C THR A 420 12.77 -18.14 -8.19
N LEU A 421 12.70 -16.83 -7.98
CA LEU A 421 13.68 -15.85 -8.47
C LEU A 421 14.72 -15.60 -7.36
N TYR A 422 16.00 -15.60 -7.72
CA TYR A 422 17.09 -15.21 -6.82
C TYR A 422 17.70 -13.90 -7.26
N THR A 423 17.89 -12.96 -6.35
CA THR A 423 18.52 -11.67 -6.65
C THR A 423 19.27 -11.12 -5.44
N ALA A 424 20.34 -10.35 -5.71
CA ALA A 424 21.03 -9.56 -4.67
C ALA A 424 20.43 -8.16 -4.52
N ASN A 425 19.42 -7.80 -5.32
CA ASN A 425 18.81 -6.49 -5.36
C ASN A 425 17.45 -6.51 -4.64
N GLU A 426 17.37 -5.86 -3.49
CA GLU A 426 16.15 -5.73 -2.68
C GLU A 426 15.01 -5.08 -3.46
N ALA A 427 15.29 -3.99 -4.20
CA ALA A 427 14.28 -3.31 -5.00
C ALA A 427 13.71 -4.20 -6.11
N LEU A 428 14.51 -5.09 -6.71
CA LEU A 428 14.02 -6.07 -7.67
C LEU A 428 13.17 -7.14 -6.98
N ALA A 429 13.53 -7.58 -5.78
CA ALA A 429 12.74 -8.53 -5.00
C ALA A 429 11.36 -7.96 -4.64
N ASP A 430 11.30 -6.69 -4.23
CA ASP A 430 10.07 -5.96 -3.99
C ASP A 430 9.20 -5.90 -5.25
N ARG A 431 9.74 -5.39 -6.36
CA ARG A 431 9.00 -5.28 -7.63
C ARG A 431 8.57 -6.63 -8.18
N ALA A 432 9.37 -7.68 -8.00
CA ALA A 432 9.00 -9.05 -8.37
C ALA A 432 7.82 -9.59 -7.53
N THR A 433 7.77 -9.24 -6.23
CA THR A 433 6.65 -9.58 -5.35
C THR A 433 5.35 -8.91 -5.80
N TYR A 434 5.40 -7.63 -6.16
CA TYR A 434 4.26 -6.91 -6.76
C TYR A 434 3.87 -7.48 -8.13
N LEU A 435 4.85 -7.83 -8.97
CA LEU A 435 4.62 -8.47 -10.28
C LEU A 435 3.89 -9.81 -10.13
N GLY A 436 4.30 -10.62 -9.16
CA GLY A 436 3.60 -11.85 -8.82
C GLY A 436 2.14 -11.60 -8.44
N SER A 437 1.88 -10.62 -7.58
CA SER A 437 0.50 -10.22 -7.21
C SER A 437 -0.27 -9.67 -8.41
N ARG A 438 0.37 -8.92 -9.33
CA ARG A 438 -0.26 -8.42 -10.57
C ARG A 438 -0.69 -9.57 -11.50
N LEU A 439 0.07 -10.65 -11.53
CA LEU A 439 -0.18 -11.84 -12.33
C LEU A 439 -1.04 -12.90 -11.60
N GLY A 440 -1.47 -12.62 -10.36
CA GLY A 440 -2.32 -13.52 -9.56
C GLY A 440 -1.58 -14.65 -8.84
N TYR A 441 -0.25 -14.64 -8.86
CA TYR A 441 0.55 -15.56 -8.05
C TYR A 441 0.49 -15.19 -6.57
N GLN A 442 0.61 -16.17 -5.72
CA GLN A 442 0.99 -15.97 -4.33
C GLN A 442 2.49 -15.88 -4.23
N THR A 443 2.99 -14.90 -3.50
CA THR A 443 4.41 -14.67 -3.36
C THR A 443 4.88 -14.81 -1.91
N SER A 444 6.09 -15.30 -1.73
CA SER A 444 6.82 -15.23 -0.46
C SER A 444 8.24 -14.82 -0.74
N THR A 445 8.74 -13.87 0.01
CA THR A 445 10.08 -13.33 -0.17
C THR A 445 10.92 -13.61 1.07
N TYR A 446 12.09 -14.18 0.86
CA TYR A 446 13.02 -14.51 1.92
C TYR A 446 14.33 -13.77 1.70
N HIS A 447 14.82 -13.16 2.73
CA HIS A 447 16.13 -12.53 2.77
C HIS A 447 17.10 -13.41 3.55
N ARG A 448 18.32 -13.57 3.03
CA ARG A 448 19.40 -14.25 3.73
C ARG A 448 20.76 -13.65 3.40
N THR A 449 21.64 -13.61 4.36
CA THR A 449 23.05 -13.32 4.11
C THR A 449 23.74 -14.59 3.64
N ARG A 450 24.30 -14.58 2.43
CA ARG A 450 25.18 -15.65 1.96
C ARG A 450 26.54 -15.51 2.63
N ASP A 451 27.01 -16.60 3.18
CA ASP A 451 28.37 -16.80 3.65
C ASP A 451 28.78 -18.25 3.32
N GLN A 452 29.11 -18.47 2.04
CA GLN A 452 29.34 -19.80 1.51
C GLN A 452 30.70 -19.89 0.80
N TYR A 453 31.52 -20.84 1.22
CA TYR A 453 32.73 -21.23 0.49
C TYR A 453 32.39 -22.21 -0.60
N VAL A 454 32.76 -21.90 -1.85
CA VAL A 454 32.56 -22.75 -3.03
C VAL A 454 33.90 -23.40 -3.37
N GLU A 455 34.08 -24.68 -3.01
CA GLU A 455 35.31 -25.43 -3.20
C GLU A 455 35.73 -25.53 -4.68
N SER A 456 34.76 -25.66 -5.60
CA SER A 456 35.03 -25.82 -7.04
C SER A 456 35.70 -24.61 -7.68
N THR A 457 35.51 -23.42 -7.13
CA THR A 457 36.04 -22.14 -7.64
C THR A 457 37.02 -21.49 -6.67
N ASP A 458 37.31 -22.13 -5.51
CA ASP A 458 38.11 -21.55 -4.43
C ASP A 458 37.65 -20.12 -4.06
N THR A 459 36.35 -19.91 -4.03
CA THR A 459 35.76 -18.57 -3.84
C THR A 459 34.85 -18.56 -2.61
N HIS A 460 35.03 -17.53 -1.76
CA HIS A 460 34.12 -17.24 -0.67
C HIS A 460 33.05 -16.25 -1.15
N LEU A 461 31.82 -16.74 -1.28
CA LEU A 461 30.66 -15.92 -1.66
C LEU A 461 30.06 -15.31 -0.41
N THR A 462 30.17 -13.99 -0.27
CA THR A 462 29.52 -13.21 0.77
C THR A 462 28.58 -12.19 0.13
N GLY A 463 27.42 -11.94 0.71
CA GLY A 463 26.48 -10.94 0.22
C GLY A 463 25.04 -11.22 0.63
N GLU A 464 24.19 -10.24 0.41
CA GLU A 464 22.76 -10.37 0.61
C GLU A 464 22.12 -11.11 -0.57
N GLU A 465 21.18 -11.98 -0.28
CA GLU A 465 20.38 -12.68 -1.29
C GLU A 465 18.90 -12.66 -0.90
N TRP A 466 18.10 -12.26 -1.85
CA TRP A 466 16.65 -12.30 -1.81
C TRP A 466 16.16 -13.46 -2.69
N ALA A 467 15.22 -14.26 -2.18
CA ALA A 467 14.55 -15.31 -2.92
C ALA A 467 13.05 -15.00 -2.94
N VAL A 468 12.49 -14.77 -4.13
CA VAL A 468 11.06 -14.53 -4.33
C VAL A 468 10.43 -15.79 -4.91
N ASP A 469 9.57 -16.42 -4.13
CA ASP A 469 8.82 -17.59 -4.52
C ASP A 469 7.47 -17.17 -5.14
N PHE A 470 7.13 -17.78 -6.29
CA PHE A 470 5.85 -17.63 -6.98
C PHE A 470 5.11 -18.95 -6.92
N TYR A 471 3.92 -18.95 -6.33
CA TYR A 471 3.08 -20.12 -6.21
C TYR A 471 1.82 -19.95 -7.03
N ASP A 472 1.43 -21.00 -7.77
CA ASP A 472 0.14 -21.04 -8.41
C ASP A 472 -0.99 -21.01 -7.37
N GLY A 473 -2.16 -20.43 -7.73
CA GLY A 473 -3.25 -20.04 -6.83
C GLY A 473 -3.81 -21.12 -5.87
N ALA A 474 -3.32 -22.36 -5.96
CA ALA A 474 -3.68 -23.47 -5.07
C ALA A 474 -2.77 -23.64 -3.84
N HIS A 475 -1.73 -22.82 -3.68
CA HIS A 475 -0.74 -23.03 -2.61
C HIS A 475 -1.29 -22.73 -1.21
N LYS A 476 -0.73 -23.42 -0.21
CA LYS A 476 -1.24 -23.47 1.18
C LYS A 476 -1.34 -22.11 1.89
N ARG A 477 -0.42 -21.14 1.64
CA ARG A 477 -0.36 -19.89 2.41
C ARG A 477 -1.56 -18.97 2.17
N GLY A 478 -2.03 -18.74 0.95
CA GLY A 478 -3.20 -17.90 0.69
C GLY A 478 -4.53 -18.63 0.79
N GLN A 479 -4.54 -19.85 1.30
CA GLN A 479 -5.74 -20.66 1.48
C GLN A 479 -6.47 -20.39 2.80
N TYR A 480 -5.85 -19.62 3.70
CA TYR A 480 -6.41 -19.32 4.99
C TYR A 480 -7.12 -17.97 4.99
N VAL A 481 -8.24 -17.90 5.71
CA VAL A 481 -9.07 -16.71 5.93
C VAL A 481 -9.26 -16.58 7.42
N PRO A 482 -9.18 -15.39 8.02
CA PRO A 482 -9.59 -15.17 9.41
C PRO A 482 -10.96 -15.77 9.66
N ASN A 483 -11.13 -16.45 10.77
CA ASN A 483 -12.29 -17.30 11.02
C ASN A 483 -13.58 -16.49 11.23
N PRO A 484 -14.53 -16.47 10.27
CA PRO A 484 -15.82 -15.79 10.42
C PRO A 484 -16.80 -16.67 11.24
N SER A 485 -16.42 -17.01 12.46
CA SER A 485 -17.08 -18.03 13.30
C SER A 485 -18.53 -17.73 13.63
N ALA A 486 -18.87 -16.47 13.90
CA ALA A 486 -20.23 -16.04 14.18
C ALA A 486 -21.08 -16.12 12.90
N LEU A 487 -20.58 -15.62 11.77
CA LEU A 487 -21.26 -15.76 10.47
C LEU A 487 -21.58 -17.22 10.16
N LEU A 488 -20.63 -18.12 10.31
CA LEU A 488 -20.81 -19.54 10.00
C LEU A 488 -21.84 -20.21 10.94
N ARG A 489 -21.84 -19.83 12.21
CA ARG A 489 -22.83 -20.28 13.20
C ARG A 489 -24.24 -19.81 12.85
N ASP A 490 -24.39 -18.55 12.47
CA ASP A 490 -25.68 -17.96 12.09
C ASP A 490 -26.22 -18.63 10.82
N LEU A 491 -25.41 -18.78 9.79
CA LEU A 491 -25.78 -19.49 8.55
C LEU A 491 -26.22 -20.93 8.82
N ARG A 492 -25.53 -21.66 9.71
CA ARG A 492 -25.94 -23.01 10.10
C ARG A 492 -27.30 -23.03 10.82
N ASN A 493 -27.51 -22.07 11.74
CA ASN A 493 -28.77 -21.96 12.47
C ASN A 493 -29.93 -21.62 11.52
N ASP A 494 -29.72 -20.70 10.59
CA ASP A 494 -30.70 -20.32 9.55
C ASP A 494 -31.02 -21.47 8.60
N ALA A 495 -30.02 -22.33 8.32
CA ALA A 495 -30.25 -23.60 7.58
C ALA A 495 -31.01 -24.68 8.40
N GLY A 496 -31.17 -24.45 9.70
CA GLY A 496 -31.81 -25.45 10.60
C GLY A 496 -30.98 -26.73 10.79
N LEU A 497 -29.67 -26.68 10.52
CA LEU A 497 -28.77 -27.83 10.55
C LEU A 497 -28.11 -27.97 11.94
N THR A 498 -27.91 -29.21 12.37
CA THR A 498 -27.03 -29.49 13.51
C THR A 498 -25.56 -29.52 13.04
N MET A 499 -24.62 -29.35 13.97
CA MET A 499 -23.20 -29.51 13.67
C MET A 499 -22.83 -30.88 13.09
N ALA A 500 -23.62 -31.92 13.42
CA ALA A 500 -23.43 -33.27 12.88
C ALA A 500 -23.86 -33.33 11.41
N ASP A 501 -25.02 -32.74 11.08
CA ASP A 501 -25.53 -32.71 9.70
C ASP A 501 -24.55 -31.99 8.80
N VAL A 502 -24.05 -30.83 9.24
CA VAL A 502 -23.01 -30.05 8.49
C VAL A 502 -21.73 -30.87 8.33
N ALA A 503 -21.26 -31.53 9.38
CA ALA A 503 -20.04 -32.34 9.29
C ALA A 503 -20.18 -33.48 8.28
N ASP A 504 -21.30 -34.16 8.25
CA ASP A 504 -21.57 -35.25 7.33
C ASP A 504 -21.71 -34.75 5.88
N GLU A 505 -22.47 -33.66 5.65
CA GLU A 505 -22.70 -33.09 4.32
C GLU A 505 -21.42 -32.46 3.72
N VAL A 506 -20.64 -31.76 4.52
CA VAL A 506 -19.38 -31.11 4.13
C VAL A 506 -18.22 -32.12 4.04
N GLY A 507 -18.37 -33.33 4.62
CA GLY A 507 -17.31 -34.34 4.65
C GLY A 507 -16.23 -34.06 5.66
N PHE A 508 -16.52 -33.42 6.78
CA PHE A 508 -15.62 -33.31 7.92
C PHE A 508 -15.56 -34.60 8.73
N SER A 509 -14.43 -34.83 9.40
CA SER A 509 -14.19 -36.06 10.15
C SER A 509 -15.17 -36.26 11.33
N SER A 510 -15.73 -35.17 11.88
CA SER A 510 -16.68 -35.19 12.98
C SER A 510 -17.36 -33.83 13.20
N LYS A 511 -18.45 -33.82 13.98
CA LYS A 511 -19.09 -32.58 14.46
C LYS A 511 -18.14 -31.65 15.23
N SER A 512 -17.07 -32.21 15.83
CA SER A 512 -16.07 -31.40 16.55
C SER A 512 -15.30 -30.44 15.60
N SER A 513 -15.14 -30.80 14.32
CA SER A 513 -14.54 -29.91 13.34
C SER A 513 -15.39 -28.65 13.14
N VAL A 514 -16.73 -28.79 13.07
CA VAL A 514 -17.66 -27.65 12.98
C VAL A 514 -17.66 -26.86 14.28
N SER A 515 -17.71 -27.54 15.43
CA SER A 515 -17.69 -26.92 16.75
C SER A 515 -16.40 -26.05 16.93
N ASN A 516 -15.24 -26.57 16.55
CA ASN A 516 -13.97 -25.84 16.68
C ASN A 516 -13.94 -24.58 15.81
N ILE A 517 -14.54 -24.63 14.62
CA ILE A 517 -14.68 -23.45 13.75
C ILE A 517 -15.62 -22.43 14.40
N GLU A 518 -16.81 -22.81 14.82
CA GLU A 518 -17.84 -21.92 15.36
C GLU A 518 -17.52 -21.38 16.76
N ASN A 519 -16.65 -22.04 17.53
CA ASN A 519 -16.20 -21.60 18.85
C ASN A 519 -14.81 -20.95 18.82
N ARG A 520 -14.29 -20.67 17.63
CA ARG A 520 -13.01 -19.98 17.42
C ARG A 520 -11.80 -20.69 18.05
N GLU A 521 -11.84 -22.03 18.12
CA GLU A 521 -10.64 -22.83 18.48
C GLU A 521 -9.56 -22.77 17.38
N TYR A 522 -9.91 -22.23 16.22
CA TYR A 522 -9.01 -21.93 15.10
C TYR A 522 -9.14 -20.46 14.72
N ASP A 523 -8.05 -19.74 14.68
CA ASP A 523 -8.00 -18.34 14.27
C ASP A 523 -8.31 -18.17 12.78
N THR A 524 -8.05 -19.21 11.99
CA THR A 524 -8.25 -19.20 10.54
C THR A 524 -8.96 -20.46 10.04
N VAL A 525 -9.66 -20.32 8.90
CA VAL A 525 -10.32 -21.43 8.19
C VAL A 525 -9.80 -21.49 6.75
N LYS A 526 -9.62 -22.70 6.22
CA LYS A 526 -9.22 -22.89 4.82
C LYS A 526 -10.32 -22.44 3.86
N ARG A 527 -9.99 -21.74 2.81
CA ARG A 527 -10.92 -21.34 1.74
C ARG A 527 -11.71 -22.52 1.16
N ASP A 528 -11.08 -23.70 1.00
CA ASP A 528 -11.76 -24.91 0.55
C ASP A 528 -12.82 -25.38 1.54
N SER A 529 -12.54 -25.34 2.84
CA SER A 529 -13.53 -25.63 3.88
C SER A 529 -14.68 -24.62 3.88
N LEU A 530 -14.35 -23.32 3.72
CA LEU A 530 -15.37 -22.27 3.60
C LEU A 530 -16.25 -22.46 2.36
N ARG A 531 -15.69 -22.86 1.19
CA ARG A 531 -16.47 -23.17 -0.02
C ARG A 531 -17.45 -24.30 0.24
N ARG A 532 -16.99 -25.40 0.85
CA ARG A 532 -17.85 -26.55 1.16
C ARG A 532 -18.95 -26.18 2.16
N LEU A 533 -18.64 -25.38 3.19
CA LEU A 533 -19.64 -24.85 4.13
C LEU A 533 -20.65 -23.94 3.41
N ARG A 534 -20.19 -23.02 2.56
CA ARG A 534 -21.03 -22.15 1.75
C ARG A 534 -21.99 -22.97 0.89
N ASP A 535 -21.48 -24.00 0.18
CA ASP A 535 -22.28 -24.86 -0.70
C ASP A 535 -23.35 -25.61 0.08
N CYS A 536 -23.02 -26.13 1.27
CA CYS A 536 -23.96 -26.77 2.19
C CYS A 536 -25.09 -25.80 2.61
N TYR A 537 -24.74 -24.59 3.09
CA TYR A 537 -25.76 -23.62 3.54
C TYR A 537 -26.63 -23.12 2.39
N ALA A 538 -26.04 -22.82 1.23
CA ALA A 538 -26.78 -22.41 0.04
C ALA A 538 -27.73 -23.49 -0.46
N ALA A 539 -27.35 -24.78 -0.41
CA ALA A 539 -28.20 -25.93 -0.77
C ALA A 539 -29.40 -26.04 0.15
N ASN A 540 -29.28 -25.57 1.40
CA ASN A 540 -30.38 -25.54 2.40
C ASN A 540 -31.14 -24.20 2.40
N GLY A 541 -30.96 -23.35 1.35
CA GLY A 541 -31.78 -22.16 1.08
C GLY A 541 -31.40 -20.91 1.87
N VAL A 542 -30.22 -20.89 2.47
CA VAL A 542 -29.73 -19.73 3.22
C VAL A 542 -28.97 -18.78 2.28
N ASP A 543 -29.11 -17.48 2.51
CA ASP A 543 -28.34 -16.44 1.81
C ASP A 543 -26.87 -16.46 2.26
N THR A 544 -25.97 -16.77 1.34
CA THR A 544 -24.54 -16.87 1.59
C THR A 544 -23.73 -15.69 1.01
N ALA A 545 -24.39 -14.58 0.66
CA ALA A 545 -23.79 -13.47 -0.08
C ALA A 545 -22.48 -12.95 0.56
N ARG A 546 -22.41 -12.82 1.90
CA ARG A 546 -21.19 -12.40 2.57
C ARG A 546 -20.05 -13.41 2.44
N LEU A 547 -20.37 -14.69 2.57
CA LEU A 547 -19.39 -15.77 2.42
C LEU A 547 -18.91 -15.88 0.96
N ASP A 548 -19.80 -15.63 -0.01
CA ASP A 548 -19.45 -15.52 -1.43
C ASP A 548 -18.46 -14.35 -1.68
N GLN A 549 -18.72 -13.18 -1.10
CA GLN A 549 -17.80 -12.03 -1.19
C GLN A 549 -16.41 -12.37 -0.66
N ILE A 550 -16.31 -13.04 0.51
CA ILE A 550 -15.03 -13.46 1.09
C ILE A 550 -14.31 -14.48 0.20
N LEU A 551 -15.04 -15.43 -0.38
CA LEU A 551 -14.49 -16.46 -1.25
C LEU A 551 -14.05 -15.93 -2.62
N ASP A 552 -14.80 -14.97 -3.16
CA ASP A 552 -14.52 -14.33 -4.47
C ASP A 552 -13.63 -13.11 -4.38
N ALA A 553 -13.19 -12.76 -3.16
CA ALA A 553 -12.28 -11.63 -2.93
C ALA A 553 -10.97 -11.79 -3.69
N ASN A 554 -10.46 -10.67 -4.22
CA ASN A 554 -9.09 -10.60 -4.73
C ASN A 554 -8.10 -9.99 -3.72
N VAL A 555 -8.45 -10.00 -2.43
CA VAL A 555 -7.54 -9.86 -1.30
C VAL A 555 -7.16 -11.24 -0.75
N ARG A 556 -6.03 -11.31 -0.08
CA ARG A 556 -5.54 -12.48 0.66
C ARG A 556 -5.24 -12.05 2.10
N PHE A 557 -4.93 -13.03 2.94
CA PHE A 557 -4.57 -12.78 4.33
C PHE A 557 -3.21 -13.42 4.61
N ASP A 558 -2.37 -12.67 5.29
CA ASP A 558 -1.03 -13.10 5.65
C ASP A 558 -0.76 -12.77 7.11
N ARG A 559 -0.04 -13.64 7.81
CA ARG A 559 0.17 -13.51 9.24
C ARG A 559 1.28 -12.51 9.52
N VAL A 560 1.08 -11.63 10.50
CA VAL A 560 2.13 -10.73 10.99
C VAL A 560 3.13 -11.55 11.80
N GLU A 561 4.38 -11.55 11.36
CA GLU A 561 5.49 -12.24 12.01
C GLU A 561 6.06 -11.42 13.15
N SER A 562 6.28 -10.12 12.91
CA SER A 562 6.84 -9.20 13.91
C SER A 562 6.42 -7.75 13.70
N VAL A 563 6.46 -6.98 14.79
CA VAL A 563 6.36 -5.52 14.81
C VAL A 563 7.56 -4.96 15.55
N GLU A 564 8.50 -4.35 14.86
CA GLU A 564 9.80 -3.96 15.37
C GLU A 564 10.00 -2.45 15.34
N ASP A 565 10.52 -1.88 16.43
CA ASP A 565 10.94 -0.48 16.49
C ASP A 565 12.22 -0.28 15.67
N THR A 566 12.14 0.54 14.63
CA THR A 566 13.30 0.84 13.76
C THR A 566 14.30 1.80 14.38
N GLY A 567 13.93 2.48 15.45
CA GLY A 567 14.69 3.58 16.06
C GLY A 567 14.63 4.89 15.24
N ARG A 568 13.98 4.91 14.06
CA ARG A 568 13.78 6.12 13.25
C ARG A 568 12.72 7.01 13.89
N VAL A 569 12.96 8.33 13.84
CA VAL A 569 12.00 9.35 14.29
C VAL A 569 12.01 10.46 13.26
N GLU A 570 10.93 10.65 12.53
CA GLU A 570 10.87 11.56 11.38
C GLU A 570 9.47 12.07 11.08
N THR A 571 9.36 13.10 10.24
CA THR A 571 8.09 13.60 9.70
C THR A 571 7.38 12.48 8.96
N THR A 572 6.08 12.39 9.14
CA THR A 572 5.27 11.32 8.60
C THR A 572 4.09 11.87 7.78
N TYR A 573 3.51 11.04 6.93
CA TYR A 573 2.56 11.46 5.91
C TYR A 573 1.38 10.49 5.84
N ASP A 574 0.22 10.97 5.36
CA ASP A 574 -0.96 10.15 5.11
C ASP A 574 -1.74 10.65 3.88
N LEU A 575 -2.64 9.83 3.35
CA LEU A 575 -3.47 10.12 2.19
C LEU A 575 -4.93 9.89 2.53
N GLU A 576 -5.80 10.83 2.19
CA GLU A 576 -7.23 10.57 2.18
C GLU A 576 -7.65 9.95 0.84
N VAL A 577 -8.35 8.79 0.91
CA VAL A 577 -8.81 8.05 -0.27
C VAL A 577 -10.33 7.95 -0.23
N GLN A 578 -11.01 8.56 -1.20
CA GLN A 578 -12.47 8.53 -1.27
C GLN A 578 -12.99 8.02 -2.62
N PRO A 579 -13.84 6.99 -2.66
CA PRO A 579 -14.64 6.67 -3.82
C PRO A 579 -15.89 7.56 -3.87
N ARG A 580 -16.47 7.70 -5.06
CA ARG A 580 -17.72 8.44 -5.26
C ARG A 580 -18.83 7.96 -4.31
N GLY A 581 -19.14 8.76 -3.28
CA GLY A 581 -20.21 8.52 -2.32
C GLY A 581 -19.95 7.46 -1.25
N ARG A 582 -18.72 6.93 -1.14
CA ARG A 582 -18.30 5.98 -0.09
C ARG A 582 -16.90 6.36 0.39
N LYS A 583 -16.65 6.22 1.68
CA LYS A 583 -15.34 6.45 2.27
C LYS A 583 -14.57 5.12 2.22
N ILE A 584 -13.52 5.04 1.38
CA ILE A 584 -12.55 3.94 1.40
C ILE A 584 -11.27 4.48 2.02
N GLU A 585 -11.06 4.14 3.25
CA GLU A 585 -9.95 4.64 4.03
C GLU A 585 -8.81 3.64 4.02
N ASN A 586 -8.38 3.24 2.82
CA ASN A 586 -7.26 2.34 2.68
C ASN A 586 -6.49 2.58 1.39
N PHE A 587 -5.20 2.23 1.43
CA PHE A 587 -4.30 2.27 0.27
C PHE A 587 -3.23 1.18 0.39
N LEU A 588 -2.55 0.89 -0.70
CA LEU A 588 -1.52 -0.14 -0.80
C LEU A 588 -0.14 0.48 -0.74
N GLY A 589 0.70 0.03 0.20
CA GLY A 589 2.09 0.46 0.33
C GLY A 589 2.99 -0.61 0.92
N GLY A 590 4.27 -0.30 1.04
CA GLY A 590 5.29 -1.16 1.63
C GLY A 590 5.90 -2.18 0.68
N PHE A 591 6.91 -2.87 1.14
CA PHE A 591 7.56 -3.96 0.42
C PHE A 591 6.58 -5.10 0.13
N GLY A 592 6.37 -5.42 -1.14
CA GLY A 592 5.45 -6.46 -1.61
C GLY A 592 3.96 -6.12 -1.45
N GLY A 593 3.61 -5.03 -0.79
CA GLY A 593 2.27 -4.49 -0.65
C GLY A 593 1.47 -5.04 0.53
N ILE A 594 1.04 -4.13 1.40
CA ILE A 594 0.12 -4.35 2.53
C ILE A 594 -0.96 -3.26 2.44
N PHE A 595 -2.22 -3.58 2.75
CA PHE A 595 -3.28 -2.57 2.82
C PHE A 595 -3.22 -1.83 4.16
N LEU A 596 -3.15 -0.52 4.07
CA LEU A 596 -2.97 0.41 5.16
C LEU A 596 -4.20 1.31 5.28
N SER A 597 -4.60 1.66 6.50
CA SER A 597 -5.73 2.54 6.75
C SER A 597 -5.26 3.99 6.78
N ASN A 598 -6.06 4.88 6.23
CA ASN A 598 -6.03 6.26 6.67
C ASN A 598 -6.59 6.32 8.11
N THR A 599 -6.00 7.11 8.97
CA THR A 599 -6.35 7.12 10.41
C THR A 599 -7.21 8.32 10.75
N ALA A 600 -8.51 8.08 10.92
CA ALA A 600 -9.41 8.98 11.65
C ALA A 600 -9.73 8.36 13.03
N GLY A 601 -9.76 9.18 14.08
CA GLY A 601 -10.25 8.74 15.39
C GLY A 601 -11.71 8.28 15.29
N PHE A 602 -11.99 7.03 15.61
CA PHE A 602 -13.30 6.41 15.44
C PHE A 602 -14.10 6.49 16.75
N ILE A 603 -15.35 6.95 16.67
CA ILE A 603 -16.28 7.01 17.79
C ILE A 603 -17.45 6.08 17.51
N ASP A 604 -17.51 4.99 18.25
CA ASP A 604 -18.48 3.92 18.08
C ASP A 604 -19.94 4.35 18.21
N PRO A 605 -20.87 3.65 17.51
CA PRO A 605 -22.30 3.78 17.72
C PRO A 605 -22.69 3.51 19.17
N GLY A 606 -23.40 4.44 19.80
CA GLY A 606 -23.79 4.34 21.21
C GLY A 606 -22.83 5.04 22.19
N TYR A 607 -21.68 5.53 21.71
CA TYR A 607 -20.78 6.32 22.54
C TYR A 607 -21.48 7.56 23.12
N ARG A 608 -21.10 7.89 24.36
CA ARG A 608 -21.62 9.04 25.08
C ARG A 608 -20.54 9.58 26.02
N GLY A 609 -20.15 10.84 25.85
CA GLY A 609 -19.10 11.47 26.66
C GLY A 609 -18.37 12.60 25.94
N GLN A 610 -17.39 13.19 26.61
CA GLN A 610 -16.42 14.05 25.95
C GLN A 610 -15.40 13.20 25.20
N VAL A 611 -14.94 13.67 24.05
CA VAL A 611 -13.97 12.92 23.23
C VAL A 611 -12.55 13.28 23.66
N THR A 612 -11.74 12.29 24.00
CA THR A 612 -10.30 12.50 24.24
C THR A 612 -9.60 12.83 22.94
N LEU A 613 -8.76 13.84 22.99
CA LEU A 613 -7.93 14.32 21.88
C LEU A 613 -6.47 14.11 22.23
N GLU A 614 -5.76 13.37 21.43
CA GLU A 614 -4.32 13.18 21.51
C GLU A 614 -3.64 14.36 20.82
N LEU A 615 -2.99 15.25 21.57
CA LEU A 615 -2.43 16.50 21.06
C LEU A 615 -0.90 16.45 21.16
N SER A 616 -0.23 16.63 20.03
CA SER A 616 1.22 16.77 19.97
C SER A 616 1.60 18.09 19.29
N ASN A 617 2.62 18.77 19.80
CA ASN A 617 3.25 19.88 19.10
C ASN A 617 4.54 19.40 18.43
N LEU A 618 4.55 19.44 17.15
CA LEU A 618 5.59 18.91 16.31
C LEU A 618 6.31 20.00 15.53
N GLY A 619 5.85 21.23 15.71
CA GLY A 619 6.56 22.40 15.26
C GLY A 619 7.85 22.65 16.04
N THR A 620 8.56 23.70 15.66
CA THR A 620 9.77 24.18 16.34
C THR A 620 9.48 25.31 17.32
N ALA A 621 8.22 25.78 17.37
CA ALA A 621 7.79 26.85 18.25
C ALA A 621 6.69 26.37 19.21
N PRO A 622 6.64 26.83 20.47
CA PRO A 622 5.52 26.55 21.35
C PRO A 622 4.21 27.06 20.77
N VAL A 623 3.13 26.28 20.92
CA VAL A 623 1.78 26.65 20.48
C VAL A 623 0.89 26.85 21.70
N ALA A 624 0.27 28.01 21.78
CA ALA A 624 -0.70 28.33 22.82
C ALA A 624 -2.09 27.81 22.42
N LEU A 625 -2.63 26.93 23.24
CA LEU A 625 -3.98 26.36 23.07
C LEU A 625 -4.92 27.02 24.09
N THR A 626 -5.96 27.68 23.59
CA THR A 626 -6.95 28.36 24.45
C THR A 626 -8.19 27.47 24.59
N PRO A 627 -8.67 27.20 25.80
CA PRO A 627 -9.96 26.53 25.98
C PRO A 627 -11.08 27.21 25.17
N GLY A 628 -11.94 26.41 24.56
CA GLY A 628 -13.01 26.89 23.70
C GLY A 628 -12.61 27.19 22.24
N MET A 629 -11.33 27.12 21.88
CA MET A 629 -10.95 27.17 20.46
C MET A 629 -11.44 25.93 19.72
N ARG A 630 -11.82 26.05 18.44
CA ARG A 630 -12.18 24.90 17.61
C ARG A 630 -10.93 24.08 17.29
N ILE A 631 -10.86 22.84 17.77
CA ILE A 631 -9.66 21.97 17.73
C ILE A 631 -9.78 20.84 16.71
N SER A 632 -10.95 20.24 16.60
CA SER A 632 -11.24 19.11 15.72
C SER A 632 -12.62 19.25 15.10
N GLN A 633 -12.96 18.35 14.20
CA GLN A 633 -14.29 18.25 13.61
C GLN A 633 -14.80 16.82 13.70
N LEU A 634 -16.10 16.63 13.87
CA LEU A 634 -16.77 15.35 13.87
C LEU A 634 -17.51 15.13 12.57
N VAL A 635 -17.20 14.08 11.86
CA VAL A 635 -17.92 13.62 10.66
C VAL A 635 -18.81 12.45 11.06
N PHE A 636 -20.10 12.50 10.67
CA PHE A 636 -21.07 11.46 11.01
C PHE A 636 -21.45 10.65 9.78
N THR A 637 -21.41 9.32 9.91
CA THR A 637 -21.75 8.38 8.84
C THR A 637 -22.86 7.44 9.28
N GLU A 638 -23.91 7.28 8.45
CA GLU A 638 -24.99 6.32 8.71
C GLU A 638 -24.51 4.89 8.50
N LEU A 639 -24.81 4.01 9.46
CA LEU A 639 -24.65 2.58 9.33
C LEU A 639 -25.72 2.00 8.38
N THR A 640 -25.41 0.92 7.70
CA THR A 640 -26.37 0.18 6.84
C THR A 640 -27.52 -0.44 7.61
N SER A 641 -27.32 -0.67 8.91
CA SER A 641 -28.32 -1.11 9.89
C SER A 641 -27.93 -0.58 11.27
N ARG A 642 -28.90 -0.49 12.16
CA ARG A 642 -28.64 -0.09 13.55
C ARG A 642 -27.78 -1.13 14.25
N SER A 643 -26.74 -0.71 14.99
CA SER A 643 -25.91 -1.58 15.81
C SER A 643 -26.77 -2.33 16.85
N GLU A 644 -26.67 -3.65 16.88
CA GLU A 644 -27.35 -4.48 17.89
C GLU A 644 -26.58 -4.49 19.23
N ARG A 645 -25.29 -4.20 19.22
CA ARG A 645 -24.43 -4.14 20.40
C ARG A 645 -23.67 -2.82 20.43
N PRO A 646 -24.38 -1.69 20.65
CA PRO A 646 -23.74 -0.39 20.66
C PRO A 646 -22.75 -0.27 21.84
N TYR A 647 -21.84 0.67 21.72
CA TYR A 647 -20.91 1.05 22.79
C TYR A 647 -21.69 1.42 24.05
N GLY A 648 -21.38 0.83 25.22
CA GLY A 648 -22.10 1.07 26.47
C GLY A 648 -21.79 0.07 27.58
N ALA A 649 -22.43 0.25 28.72
CA ALA A 649 -22.19 -0.55 29.93
C ALA A 649 -22.43 -2.06 29.75
N GLU A 650 -23.41 -2.43 28.92
CA GLU A 650 -23.72 -3.85 28.64
C GLU A 650 -22.58 -4.59 27.91
N ARG A 651 -21.73 -3.84 27.17
CA ARG A 651 -20.55 -4.34 26.47
C ARG A 651 -19.27 -4.25 27.30
N GLY A 652 -19.31 -3.61 28.49
CA GLY A 652 -18.12 -3.33 29.29
C GLY A 652 -17.25 -2.22 28.67
N SER A 653 -17.85 -1.29 27.92
CA SER A 653 -17.11 -0.22 27.20
C SER A 653 -16.43 0.72 28.19
N LYS A 654 -15.12 0.95 28.00
CA LYS A 654 -14.19 1.57 28.96
C LYS A 654 -14.40 3.08 29.19
N TYR A 655 -14.82 3.81 28.16
CA TYR A 655 -14.84 5.28 28.12
C TYR A 655 -16.26 5.85 28.01
N GLN A 656 -17.29 5.08 28.39
CA GLN A 656 -18.65 5.55 28.39
C GLN A 656 -18.88 6.60 29.48
N ASP A 657 -19.63 7.66 29.18
CA ASP A 657 -19.88 8.81 30.04
C ASP A 657 -18.62 9.54 30.52
N GLN A 658 -17.61 9.58 29.68
CA GLN A 658 -16.35 10.24 29.96
C GLN A 658 -16.55 11.76 30.20
N ASP A 659 -15.95 12.26 31.26
CA ASP A 659 -15.89 13.69 31.65
C ASP A 659 -14.41 14.05 31.91
N GLY A 660 -13.79 14.80 31.02
CA GLY A 660 -12.34 15.08 31.00
C GLY A 660 -11.51 14.00 30.30
N PRO A 661 -10.20 14.28 30.08
CA PRO A 661 -9.30 13.34 29.44
C PRO A 661 -9.07 12.13 30.35
N GLN A 662 -8.97 10.94 29.76
CA GLN A 662 -8.71 9.72 30.51
C GLN A 662 -7.46 9.05 29.94
N ALA A 663 -6.58 8.59 30.85
CA ALA A 663 -5.46 7.76 30.48
C ALA A 663 -5.93 6.38 29.96
N SER A 664 -5.04 5.65 29.31
CA SER A 664 -5.35 4.34 28.74
C SER A 664 -5.86 3.35 29.80
N ARG A 665 -7.03 2.75 29.55
CA ARG A 665 -7.65 1.68 30.37
C ARG A 665 -7.43 0.30 29.73
N ILE A 666 -6.31 0.08 29.10
CA ILE A 666 -5.96 -1.16 28.41
C ILE A 666 -6.05 -2.42 29.29
N ARG A 667 -5.85 -2.28 30.59
CA ARG A 667 -6.04 -3.37 31.57
C ARG A 667 -7.45 -3.92 31.65
N GLY A 668 -8.44 -3.15 31.24
CA GLY A 668 -9.82 -3.62 31.15
C GLY A 668 -10.06 -4.60 30.02
N ASP A 669 -9.08 -4.86 29.17
CA ASP A 669 -9.19 -5.81 28.08
C ASP A 669 -8.97 -7.24 28.56
N ARG A 670 -9.69 -8.18 27.95
CA ARG A 670 -9.67 -9.60 28.39
C ARG A 670 -8.30 -10.23 28.27
N GLU A 671 -7.51 -9.82 27.29
CA GLU A 671 -6.13 -10.26 27.04
C GLU A 671 -5.16 -9.85 28.14
N PHE A 672 -5.50 -8.80 28.91
CA PHE A 672 -4.72 -8.34 30.06
C PHE A 672 -5.33 -8.72 31.42
N GLY A 673 -6.33 -9.61 31.44
CA GLY A 673 -6.90 -10.18 32.67
C GLY A 673 -8.05 -9.38 33.29
N GLY A 674 -8.69 -8.48 32.54
CA GLY A 674 -9.89 -7.76 32.96
C GLY A 674 -11.07 -8.74 33.21
N GLU A 675 -11.66 -8.72 34.39
CA GLU A 675 -12.93 -9.42 34.68
C GLU A 675 -14.10 -8.61 34.09
N GLN A 676 -15.12 -9.32 33.59
CA GLN A 676 -16.39 -8.74 33.10
C GLN A 676 -17.17 -8.03 34.20
#